data_ae04f76b22f2f77dc0a5f901804b2af1
#
_entry.id   ae04f76b22f2f77dc0a5f901804b2af1
#
_cell.length_a   1.000
_cell.length_b   1.000
_cell.length_c   1.000
_cell.angle_alpha   90.00
_cell.angle_beta   90.00
_cell.angle_gamma   90.00
#
_symmetry.space_group_name_H-M   'P 1'
#
loop_
_entity.id
_entity.type
_entity.pdbx_description
1 polymer ?
#
loop_
_entity_poly.entity_id
_entity_poly.type
_entity_poly.pdbx_seq_one_letter_code
_entity_poly.pdbx_strand_id
1 'polypeptide(L)'
;MGRTKGIFGLIALTLAAASLAQDETIIRMLPGGGYGIPPKESTSITAQVRRRVFEEFHRRNPSVRVVNAGGLSFSGSNLDDSMFLMSMAGDSSPDIFYVNFRQYYTFLEQGFCRPLDDLIAKDPQIMERCNPMVKKVLTSYDGKVYAVPFFQVATALYYRRDYFREAGIEKAPENWQELAADAKKLTDAKTGRYGFAISSPPGYQWSNFLYAAGGESVAQDATGRWRAAINTPEAGKALDFFRELIGGPNPIGTISKDLNDDIRRGKAAMWLNYTNDVLLQQSELPPSVIGIARVPAGPAGFSNEVNAGMWAISSRVTDPKKLAACWEFIKFFAGDDAAKINTDKCIELGMGNLVNPSWLKKFGYTDLLAQSDPAYAAANDELFKTGHPEPYGKNCQQVYSVLDNALDRARLNPKEPASKILAAAEAEMNEKLLGYTPPEKLARQRGWATGILASICIATTLLIVYFVRKAKANPVHFVERIPAGTDRKRMRRFLIICLGPAILTIGMWSYFPLLRGLVIAFQDYGIQRGARWVGLDNFIGVFTQPLFYKSMWNSIVYVLLTLLIGFFMPIFLALALNEIPKFKVLFRTIFYLPAMTSSIVIAFVWRQFYDKSPAGLLNSLTSPIIEHLINPVFKMVGHAAWPLANDWLGDPALAMFAVVLPGIWAGAGPGSILYLAALKNVSEDRYEAADLDGANWRQKIRYITLPSLKPLILINLLGVFIAGFKAMENIFVLTMGGPLNSTRTIGLEVWQNAFMYLKFGYATAAAWVMGSMLVGFTLIQIKSLLRMRFTTAKT
;
A
#
# COMPACT_ATOMS: atom_id res chain seq x y z
N MET A 1 -18.64 -45.14 43.80
CA MET A 1 -17.67 -45.79 42.93
C MET A 1 -17.96 -45.71 41.42
N GLY A 2 -19.00 -45.05 40.95
CA GLY A 2 -19.40 -45.02 39.51
C GLY A 2 -18.96 -43.79 38.72
N ARG A 3 -18.55 -42.68 39.35
CA ARG A 3 -18.15 -41.44 38.63
C ARG A 3 -16.67 -41.34 38.23
N THR A 4 -15.78 -42.10 38.86
CA THR A 4 -14.35 -42.12 38.57
C THR A 4 -13.98 -42.94 37.32
N LYS A 5 -14.77 -43.93 36.94
CA LYS A 5 -14.54 -44.73 35.73
C LYS A 5 -14.86 -43.99 34.45
N GLY A 6 -15.78 -43.01 34.45
CA GLY A 6 -16.13 -42.21 33.30
C GLY A 6 -15.03 -41.18 32.91
N ILE A 7 -14.35 -40.63 33.91
CA ILE A 7 -13.28 -39.62 33.67
C ILE A 7 -12.02 -40.30 33.15
N PHE A 8 -11.67 -41.50 33.62
CA PHE A 8 -10.56 -42.29 33.09
C PHE A 8 -10.81 -42.78 31.66
N GLY A 9 -12.07 -43.14 31.32
CA GLY A 9 -12.43 -43.49 29.95
C GLY A 9 -12.34 -42.29 28.98
N LEU A 10 -12.72 -41.09 29.43
CA LEU A 10 -12.62 -39.86 28.61
C LEU A 10 -11.15 -39.42 28.42
N ILE A 11 -10.33 -39.54 29.47
CA ILE A 11 -8.89 -39.26 29.39
C ILE A 11 -8.17 -40.32 28.54
N ALA A 12 -8.53 -41.56 28.60
CA ALA A 12 -7.98 -42.61 27.73
C ALA A 12 -8.43 -42.45 26.27
N LEU A 13 -9.67 -42.00 25.99
CA LEU A 13 -10.12 -41.66 24.64
C LEU A 13 -9.45 -40.39 24.09
N THR A 14 -9.18 -39.37 24.91
CA THR A 14 -8.46 -38.17 24.52
C THR A 14 -6.98 -38.48 24.34
N LEU A 15 -6.37 -39.36 25.15
CA LEU A 15 -5.00 -39.80 24.95
C LEU A 15 -4.86 -40.75 23.74
N ALA A 16 -5.83 -41.62 23.49
CA ALA A 16 -5.86 -42.45 22.28
C ALA A 16 -6.14 -41.61 20.99
N ALA A 17 -6.98 -40.57 21.07
CA ALA A 17 -7.15 -39.62 19.98
C ALA A 17 -5.89 -38.76 19.74
N ALA A 18 -5.14 -38.43 20.79
CA ALA A 18 -3.85 -37.76 20.68
C ALA A 18 -2.71 -38.66 20.13
N SER A 19 -2.79 -40.00 20.35
CA SER A 19 -1.80 -40.91 19.79
C SER A 19 -2.11 -41.36 18.35
N LEU A 20 -3.31 -41.09 17.84
CA LEU A 20 -3.70 -41.24 16.43
C LEU A 20 -3.55 -39.97 15.60
N ALA A 21 -3.13 -38.84 16.22
CA ALA A 21 -2.65 -37.71 15.48
C ALA A 21 -1.34 -38.18 14.83
N GLN A 22 -1.37 -38.56 13.55
CA GLN A 22 -0.19 -38.68 12.72
C GLN A 22 0.66 -37.42 12.99
N ASP A 23 1.98 -37.60 13.14
CA ASP A 23 2.97 -36.56 13.40
C ASP A 23 2.97 -35.57 12.17
N GLU A 24 1.89 -34.74 12.09
CA GLU A 24 1.59 -33.89 10.93
C GLU A 24 2.54 -32.68 10.94
N THR A 25 3.34 -32.54 9.90
CA THR A 25 4.24 -31.40 9.73
C THR A 25 3.47 -30.23 9.12
N ILE A 26 3.29 -29.16 9.89
CA ILE A 26 2.59 -27.94 9.42
C ILE A 26 3.59 -27.00 8.77
N ILE A 27 3.33 -26.65 7.49
CA ILE A 27 4.05 -25.64 6.73
C ILE A 27 3.19 -24.37 6.66
N ARG A 28 3.73 -23.26 7.15
CA ARG A 28 3.13 -21.93 7.02
C ARG A 28 3.62 -21.28 5.74
N MET A 29 2.72 -21.05 4.79
CA MET A 29 3.02 -20.47 3.50
C MET A 29 2.51 -19.02 3.46
N LEU A 30 3.36 -18.08 3.06
CA LEU A 30 2.93 -16.74 2.69
C LEU A 30 2.88 -16.61 1.17
N PRO A 31 1.68 -16.58 0.58
CA PRO A 31 1.53 -16.45 -0.85
C PRO A 31 1.75 -15.02 -1.31
N GLY A 32 2.14 -14.84 -2.57
CA GLY A 32 2.11 -13.57 -3.28
C GLY A 32 1.53 -13.76 -4.68
N GLY A 33 1.21 -12.67 -5.37
CA GLY A 33 0.67 -12.73 -6.73
C GLY A 33 -0.62 -13.54 -6.86
N GLY A 34 -1.34 -13.75 -5.76
CA GLY A 34 -2.57 -14.52 -5.74
C GLY A 34 -2.40 -16.05 -5.69
N TYR A 35 -1.21 -16.59 -5.46
CA TYR A 35 -0.91 -18.04 -5.46
C TYR A 35 -1.07 -18.73 -4.09
N GLY A 36 -2.03 -18.28 -3.29
CA GLY A 36 -2.37 -18.91 -2.00
C GLY A 36 -3.38 -20.03 -2.10
N ILE A 37 -3.63 -20.69 -0.95
CA ILE A 37 -4.73 -21.64 -0.79
C ILE A 37 -6.03 -20.84 -0.90
N PRO A 38 -6.90 -21.14 -1.88
CA PRO A 38 -8.12 -20.37 -2.08
C PRO A 38 -9.15 -20.65 -0.96
N PRO A 39 -9.98 -19.67 -0.58
CA PRO A 39 -11.11 -19.90 0.33
C PRO A 39 -12.04 -21.00 -0.21
N LYS A 40 -12.59 -21.82 0.70
CA LYS A 40 -13.47 -22.95 0.31
C LYS A 40 -14.69 -22.47 -0.46
N GLU A 41 -15.21 -21.31 -0.13
CA GLU A 41 -16.42 -20.72 -0.71
C GLU A 41 -16.20 -20.09 -2.08
N SER A 42 -14.96 -19.89 -2.49
CA SER A 42 -14.65 -19.26 -3.77
C SER A 42 -14.98 -20.19 -4.94
N THR A 43 -15.84 -19.71 -5.83
CA THR A 43 -16.30 -20.43 -7.03
C THR A 43 -15.58 -19.99 -8.29
N SER A 44 -14.67 -19.01 -8.20
CA SER A 44 -13.90 -18.54 -9.36
C SER A 44 -13.08 -19.66 -10.00
N ILE A 45 -12.91 -19.62 -11.31
CA ILE A 45 -12.16 -20.64 -12.08
C ILE A 45 -10.75 -20.81 -11.53
N THR A 46 -10.07 -19.70 -11.28
CA THR A 46 -8.73 -19.70 -10.67
C THR A 46 -8.68 -20.38 -9.30
N ALA A 47 -9.69 -20.16 -8.46
CA ALA A 47 -9.77 -20.81 -7.16
C ALA A 47 -9.99 -22.33 -7.29
N GLN A 48 -10.83 -22.75 -8.25
CA GLN A 48 -11.08 -24.17 -8.48
C GLN A 48 -9.82 -24.89 -8.97
N VAL A 49 -9.11 -24.31 -9.92
CA VAL A 49 -7.84 -24.85 -10.46
C VAL A 49 -6.82 -25.00 -9.34
N ARG A 50 -6.57 -23.92 -8.56
CA ARG A 50 -5.60 -23.95 -7.46
C ARG A 50 -5.98 -24.95 -6.37
N ARG A 51 -7.26 -25.01 -6.01
CA ARG A 51 -7.73 -25.97 -5.02
C ARG A 51 -7.40 -27.39 -5.41
N ARG A 52 -7.57 -27.74 -6.70
CA ARG A 52 -7.22 -29.05 -7.22
C ARG A 52 -5.74 -29.38 -7.08
N VAL A 53 -4.86 -28.39 -7.32
CA VAL A 53 -3.41 -28.56 -7.16
C VAL A 53 -3.04 -28.79 -5.69
N PHE A 54 -3.61 -28.02 -4.75
CA PHE A 54 -3.37 -28.22 -3.31
C PHE A 54 -3.94 -29.54 -2.78
N GLU A 55 -5.12 -29.95 -3.21
CA GLU A 55 -5.73 -31.24 -2.85
C GLU A 55 -4.85 -32.41 -3.30
N GLU A 56 -4.31 -32.35 -4.50
CA GLU A 56 -3.41 -33.41 -5.01
C GLU A 56 -2.07 -33.44 -4.26
N PHE A 57 -1.52 -32.26 -3.89
CA PHE A 57 -0.35 -32.19 -3.02
C PHE A 57 -0.61 -32.90 -1.67
N HIS A 58 -1.71 -32.59 -1.02
CA HIS A 58 -2.07 -33.20 0.27
C HIS A 58 -2.35 -34.71 0.13
N ARG A 59 -2.97 -35.13 -0.98
CA ARG A 59 -3.21 -36.56 -1.26
C ARG A 59 -1.90 -37.36 -1.37
N ARG A 60 -0.88 -36.75 -1.99
CA ARG A 60 0.47 -37.37 -2.13
C ARG A 60 1.30 -37.25 -0.85
N ASN A 61 1.05 -36.24 -0.04
CA ASN A 61 1.83 -35.97 1.17
C ASN A 61 0.90 -35.85 2.39
N PRO A 62 0.25 -36.94 2.85
CA PRO A 62 -0.77 -36.88 3.90
C PRO A 62 -0.20 -36.49 5.28
N SER A 63 1.09 -36.61 5.49
CA SER A 63 1.80 -36.14 6.70
C SER A 63 2.17 -34.65 6.70
N VAL A 64 1.90 -33.94 5.57
CA VAL A 64 2.23 -32.53 5.43
C VAL A 64 0.97 -31.70 5.27
N ARG A 65 0.75 -30.73 6.14
CA ARG A 65 -0.34 -29.78 6.05
C ARG A 65 0.18 -28.38 5.74
N VAL A 66 -0.29 -27.82 4.63
CA VAL A 66 0.03 -26.43 4.25
C VAL A 66 -1.09 -25.52 4.73
N VAL A 67 -0.72 -24.43 5.39
CA VAL A 67 -1.64 -23.38 5.84
C VAL A 67 -1.14 -22.02 5.37
N ASN A 68 -2.06 -21.13 4.98
CA ASN A 68 -1.68 -19.75 4.74
C ASN A 68 -1.16 -19.16 6.06
N ALA A 69 0.02 -18.54 6.03
CA ALA A 69 0.53 -17.76 7.16
C ALA A 69 -0.49 -16.64 7.44
N GLY A 70 -1.06 -16.64 8.65
CA GLY A 70 -2.18 -15.77 9.00
C GLY A 70 -1.82 -14.29 8.93
N GLY A 71 -2.72 -13.51 8.37
CA GLY A 71 -2.68 -12.06 8.24
C GLY A 71 -3.88 -11.61 7.41
N LEU A 72 -4.31 -10.37 7.56
CA LEU A 72 -5.30 -9.76 6.68
C LEU A 72 -4.71 -9.65 5.27
N SER A 73 -5.26 -10.37 4.31
CA SER A 73 -4.88 -10.20 2.91
C SER A 73 -5.55 -8.93 2.36
N PHE A 74 -4.75 -7.96 1.99
CA PHE A 74 -5.22 -6.79 1.25
C PHE A 74 -4.89 -6.99 -0.23
N SER A 75 -5.85 -6.82 -1.10
CA SER A 75 -5.63 -6.89 -2.55
C SER A 75 -4.86 -5.65 -3.02
N GLY A 76 -3.62 -5.84 -3.42
CA GLY A 76 -2.76 -4.79 -3.97
C GLY A 76 -1.29 -5.17 -3.91
N SER A 77 -0.57 -5.09 -5.03
CA SER A 77 0.82 -5.58 -5.21
C SER A 77 1.86 -5.06 -4.21
N ASN A 78 1.59 -3.92 -3.54
CA ASN A 78 2.54 -3.31 -2.59
C ASN A 78 2.23 -3.62 -1.11
N LEU A 79 1.10 -4.27 -0.83
CA LEU A 79 0.68 -4.64 0.54
C LEU A 79 1.19 -6.02 0.94
N ASP A 80 1.38 -6.91 -0.01
CA ASP A 80 1.91 -8.26 0.23
C ASP A 80 3.30 -8.20 0.87
N ASP A 81 4.15 -7.24 0.45
CA ASP A 81 5.48 -7.02 1.01
C ASP A 81 5.44 -6.61 2.49
N SER A 82 4.50 -5.75 2.86
CA SER A 82 4.35 -5.27 4.25
C SER A 82 3.93 -6.37 5.20
N MET A 83 3.04 -7.26 4.75
CA MET A 83 2.59 -8.41 5.54
C MET A 83 3.72 -9.41 5.76
N PHE A 84 4.50 -9.68 4.71
CA PHE A 84 5.68 -10.52 4.82
C PHE A 84 6.66 -9.97 5.87
N LEU A 85 6.95 -8.67 5.82
CA LEU A 85 7.88 -8.04 6.74
C LEU A 85 7.38 -8.02 8.19
N MET A 86 6.08 -7.78 8.39
CA MET A 86 5.47 -7.88 9.72
C MET A 86 5.53 -9.30 10.27
N SER A 87 5.30 -10.31 9.42
CA SER A 87 5.39 -11.71 9.81
C SER A 87 6.83 -12.13 10.13
N MET A 88 7.81 -11.59 9.39
CA MET A 88 9.24 -11.83 9.64
C MET A 88 9.74 -11.13 10.91
N ALA A 89 9.17 -10.00 11.28
CA ALA A 89 9.49 -9.29 12.52
C ALA A 89 8.90 -9.95 13.76
N GLY A 90 7.77 -10.67 13.62
CA GLY A 90 7.14 -11.44 14.70
C GLY A 90 7.55 -12.91 14.68
N ASP A 91 7.10 -13.68 15.68
CA ASP A 91 7.30 -15.14 15.72
C ASP A 91 6.39 -15.92 14.78
N SER A 92 5.62 -15.22 13.95
CA SER A 92 4.70 -15.77 12.94
C SER A 92 5.32 -15.88 11.55
N SER A 93 6.65 -15.87 11.45
CA SER A 93 7.35 -15.95 10.16
C SER A 93 6.89 -17.18 9.34
N PRO A 94 6.66 -17.02 8.03
CA PRO A 94 6.31 -18.15 7.16
C PRO A 94 7.50 -19.10 7.05
N ASP A 95 7.20 -20.36 6.76
CA ASP A 95 8.23 -21.38 6.49
C ASP A 95 8.64 -21.32 4.99
N ILE A 96 7.63 -21.07 4.13
CA ILE A 96 7.79 -20.85 2.68
C ILE A 96 7.11 -19.54 2.30
N PHE A 97 7.69 -18.77 1.39
CA PHE A 97 7.12 -17.52 0.93
C PHE A 97 7.41 -17.25 -0.54
N TYR A 98 6.50 -16.50 -1.15
CA TYR A 98 6.62 -16.02 -2.52
C TYR A 98 7.68 -14.92 -2.65
N VAL A 99 8.45 -15.00 -3.73
CA VAL A 99 9.45 -13.97 -4.11
C VAL A 99 9.37 -13.73 -5.61
N ASN A 100 9.48 -12.47 -6.05
CA ASN A 100 9.70 -12.11 -7.45
C ASN A 100 11.10 -11.48 -7.66
N PHE A 101 11.46 -11.14 -8.89
CA PHE A 101 12.78 -10.60 -9.22
C PHE A 101 13.11 -9.32 -8.46
N ARG A 102 12.14 -8.39 -8.33
CA ARG A 102 12.35 -7.10 -7.64
C ARG A 102 12.65 -7.26 -6.16
N GLN A 103 12.02 -8.26 -5.51
CA GLN A 103 12.17 -8.52 -4.08
C GLN A 103 13.42 -9.34 -3.77
N TYR A 104 13.86 -10.20 -4.71
CA TYR A 104 14.82 -11.27 -4.48
C TYR A 104 16.09 -10.79 -3.78
N TYR A 105 16.82 -9.84 -4.37
CA TYR A 105 18.08 -9.34 -3.80
C TYR A 105 17.89 -8.61 -2.46
N THR A 106 16.78 -7.91 -2.29
CA THR A 106 16.48 -7.25 -1.00
C THR A 106 16.23 -8.27 0.10
N PHE A 107 15.53 -9.35 -0.20
CA PHE A 107 15.27 -10.42 0.77
C PHE A 107 16.55 -11.20 1.13
N LEU A 108 17.45 -11.36 0.16
CA LEU A 108 18.79 -11.91 0.44
C LEU A 108 19.61 -11.02 1.37
N GLU A 109 19.70 -9.72 1.09
CA GLU A 109 20.43 -8.76 1.94
C GLU A 109 19.86 -8.67 3.37
N GLN A 110 18.56 -8.91 3.55
CA GLN A 110 17.93 -8.95 4.87
C GLN A 110 18.11 -10.30 5.58
N GLY A 111 18.67 -11.31 4.90
CA GLY A 111 18.89 -12.65 5.47
C GLY A 111 17.61 -13.48 5.63
N PHE A 112 16.56 -13.18 4.87
CA PHE A 112 15.27 -13.88 4.99
C PHE A 112 15.30 -15.28 4.36
N CYS A 113 16.07 -15.45 3.28
CA CYS A 113 16.11 -16.68 2.48
C CYS A 113 17.25 -17.59 2.93
N ARG A 114 16.99 -18.91 2.92
CA ARG A 114 18.00 -19.94 3.07
C ARG A 114 18.60 -20.26 1.70
N PRO A 115 19.95 -20.53 1.57
CA PRO A 115 20.51 -21.14 0.35
C PRO A 115 19.90 -22.51 0.06
N LEU A 116 19.61 -22.82 -1.20
CA LEU A 116 18.95 -24.08 -1.61
C LEU A 116 19.85 -25.01 -2.40
N ASP A 117 21.14 -24.70 -2.58
CA ASP A 117 22.09 -25.45 -3.38
C ASP A 117 22.23 -26.91 -2.92
N ASP A 118 22.21 -27.15 -1.59
CA ASP A 118 22.26 -28.48 -0.99
C ASP A 118 21.03 -29.36 -1.32
N LEU A 119 19.87 -28.70 -1.54
CA LEU A 119 18.62 -29.33 -1.92
C LEU A 119 18.53 -29.52 -3.44
N ILE A 120 18.92 -28.49 -4.20
CA ILE A 120 18.96 -28.52 -5.68
C ILE A 120 19.94 -29.59 -6.17
N ALA A 121 21.08 -29.80 -5.50
CA ALA A 121 22.03 -30.84 -5.86
C ALA A 121 21.44 -32.24 -5.79
N LYS A 122 20.42 -32.49 -4.96
CA LYS A 122 19.70 -33.77 -4.86
C LYS A 122 18.64 -33.94 -5.95
N ASP A 123 18.07 -32.82 -6.44
CA ASP A 123 16.97 -32.77 -7.41
C ASP A 123 17.31 -31.76 -8.54
N PRO A 124 18.39 -31.96 -9.33
CA PRO A 124 18.88 -30.96 -10.31
C PRO A 124 17.89 -30.65 -11.41
N GLN A 125 17.01 -31.57 -11.75
CA GLN A 125 15.97 -31.43 -12.75
C GLN A 125 15.00 -30.24 -12.46
N ILE A 126 14.91 -29.81 -11.23
CA ILE A 126 14.03 -28.68 -10.86
C ILE A 126 14.46 -27.35 -11.51
N MET A 127 15.75 -27.21 -11.83
CA MET A 127 16.32 -26.03 -12.48
C MET A 127 16.47 -26.17 -14.00
N GLU A 128 16.22 -27.34 -14.58
CA GLU A 128 16.29 -27.54 -16.03
C GLU A 128 15.20 -26.80 -16.78
N ARG A 129 14.05 -26.60 -16.15
CA ARG A 129 12.90 -25.87 -16.70
C ARG A 129 13.09 -24.34 -16.64
N CYS A 130 14.13 -23.90 -15.98
CA CYS A 130 14.35 -22.47 -15.77
C CYS A 130 14.93 -21.85 -17.04
N ASN A 131 14.28 -20.83 -17.59
CA ASN A 131 14.81 -20.04 -18.69
C ASN A 131 16.20 -19.49 -18.32
N PRO A 132 17.18 -19.49 -19.25
CA PRO A 132 18.55 -19.01 -18.97
C PRO A 132 18.60 -17.59 -18.37
N MET A 133 17.70 -16.71 -18.80
CA MET A 133 17.59 -15.36 -18.26
C MET A 133 17.12 -15.36 -16.80
N VAL A 134 16.10 -16.16 -16.48
CA VAL A 134 15.60 -16.33 -15.10
C VAL A 134 16.71 -16.93 -14.22
N LYS A 135 17.44 -17.92 -14.74
CA LYS A 135 18.57 -18.53 -14.04
C LYS A 135 19.67 -17.53 -13.73
N LYS A 136 19.97 -16.59 -14.65
CA LYS A 136 20.92 -15.51 -14.43
C LYS A 136 20.51 -14.60 -13.25
N VAL A 137 19.23 -14.25 -13.15
CA VAL A 137 18.71 -13.44 -12.01
C VAL A 137 18.79 -14.20 -10.70
N LEU A 138 18.51 -15.52 -10.72
CA LEU A 138 18.51 -16.36 -9.52
C LEU A 138 19.91 -16.61 -8.95
N THR A 139 20.94 -16.61 -9.76
CA THR A 139 22.32 -16.76 -9.29
C THR A 139 22.74 -15.47 -8.61
N SER A 140 22.78 -15.48 -7.29
CA SER A 140 23.11 -14.31 -6.49
C SER A 140 24.60 -13.94 -6.60
N TYR A 141 24.98 -12.80 -5.98
CA TYR A 141 26.37 -12.32 -5.97
C TYR A 141 27.35 -13.26 -5.24
N ASP A 142 26.85 -14.20 -4.42
CA ASP A 142 27.66 -15.23 -3.77
C ASP A 142 27.66 -16.58 -4.54
N GLY A 143 27.08 -16.60 -5.73
CA GLY A 143 26.98 -17.75 -6.61
C GLY A 143 25.96 -18.80 -6.18
N LYS A 144 25.13 -18.52 -5.17
CA LYS A 144 24.12 -19.45 -4.64
C LYS A 144 22.72 -19.13 -5.13
N VAL A 145 21.84 -20.11 -5.07
CA VAL A 145 20.42 -20.02 -5.39
C VAL A 145 19.58 -20.07 -4.11
N TYR A 146 18.66 -19.11 -3.95
CA TYR A 146 17.86 -18.99 -2.73
C TYR A 146 16.34 -19.14 -2.97
N ALA A 147 15.92 -19.29 -4.21
CA ALA A 147 14.51 -19.51 -4.56
C ALA A 147 14.40 -20.35 -5.84
N VAL A 148 13.26 -21.06 -5.97
CA VAL A 148 12.97 -21.91 -7.13
C VAL A 148 11.75 -21.36 -7.86
N PRO A 149 11.82 -21.10 -9.17
CA PRO A 149 10.68 -20.61 -9.94
C PRO A 149 9.66 -21.73 -10.14
N PHE A 150 8.40 -21.44 -9.82
CA PHE A 150 7.30 -22.35 -10.06
C PHE A 150 6.45 -21.93 -11.28
N PHE A 151 6.53 -20.66 -11.67
CA PHE A 151 6.07 -20.19 -12.98
C PHE A 151 7.00 -19.12 -13.53
N GLN A 152 6.98 -18.98 -14.86
CA GLN A 152 7.70 -17.96 -15.60
C GLN A 152 6.70 -17.34 -16.58
N VAL A 153 6.69 -16.03 -16.69
CA VAL A 153 5.73 -15.27 -17.49
C VAL A 153 6.45 -14.19 -18.29
N ALA A 154 5.89 -13.89 -19.44
CA ALA A 154 6.33 -12.79 -20.28
C ALA A 154 5.16 -11.84 -20.52
N THR A 155 5.42 -10.55 -20.68
CA THR A 155 4.37 -9.60 -21.06
C THR A 155 4.03 -9.76 -22.54
N ALA A 156 2.72 -9.77 -22.84
CA ALA A 156 2.18 -9.81 -24.20
C ALA A 156 1.16 -8.68 -24.39
N LEU A 157 0.88 -8.37 -25.65
CA LEU A 157 -0.24 -7.53 -26.05
C LEU A 157 -1.50 -8.38 -26.15
N TYR A 158 -2.53 -7.97 -25.41
CA TYR A 158 -3.89 -8.51 -25.48
C TYR A 158 -4.80 -7.54 -26.22
N TYR A 159 -5.74 -8.06 -27.01
CA TYR A 159 -6.68 -7.21 -27.74
C TYR A 159 -8.03 -7.88 -27.93
N ARG A 160 -9.07 -7.09 -28.15
CA ARG A 160 -10.44 -7.51 -28.43
C ARG A 160 -10.61 -7.75 -29.95
N ARG A 161 -10.69 -9.00 -30.36
CA ARG A 161 -10.87 -9.39 -31.78
C ARG A 161 -12.17 -8.90 -32.39
N ASP A 162 -13.23 -8.80 -31.58
CA ASP A 162 -14.51 -8.25 -32.00
C ASP A 162 -14.39 -6.76 -32.34
N TYR A 163 -13.67 -5.98 -31.51
CA TYR A 163 -13.43 -4.56 -31.77
C TYR A 163 -12.50 -4.32 -32.97
N PHE A 164 -11.50 -5.19 -33.15
CA PHE A 164 -10.63 -5.15 -34.33
C PHE A 164 -11.43 -5.38 -35.62
N ARG A 165 -12.31 -6.37 -35.62
CA ARG A 165 -13.20 -6.65 -36.76
C ARG A 165 -14.15 -5.49 -37.03
N GLU A 166 -14.74 -4.90 -35.98
CA GLU A 166 -15.60 -3.72 -36.07
C GLU A 166 -14.87 -2.53 -36.72
N ALA A 167 -13.59 -2.32 -36.35
CA ALA A 167 -12.75 -1.23 -36.85
C ALA A 167 -12.04 -1.54 -38.18
N GLY A 168 -12.22 -2.74 -38.78
CA GLY A 168 -11.53 -3.16 -40.00
C GLY A 168 -10.02 -3.37 -39.82
N ILE A 169 -9.59 -3.80 -38.62
CA ILE A 169 -8.18 -4.11 -38.34
C ILE A 169 -8.00 -5.63 -38.48
N GLU A 170 -7.13 -6.05 -39.39
CA GLU A 170 -6.96 -7.47 -39.74
C GLU A 170 -5.97 -8.20 -38.84
N LYS A 171 -4.92 -7.51 -38.33
CA LYS A 171 -3.86 -8.08 -37.50
C LYS A 171 -3.53 -7.21 -36.32
N ALA A 172 -2.88 -7.79 -35.29
CA ALA A 172 -2.34 -7.05 -34.16
C ALA A 172 -1.19 -6.12 -34.59
N PRO A 173 -1.02 -4.95 -33.95
CA PRO A 173 0.05 -4.01 -34.27
C PRO A 173 1.44 -4.62 -34.00
N GLU A 174 2.35 -4.48 -34.96
CA GLU A 174 3.71 -5.00 -34.86
C GLU A 174 4.72 -3.97 -34.33
N ASN A 175 4.40 -2.69 -34.38
CA ASN A 175 5.25 -1.59 -33.93
C ASN A 175 4.45 -0.48 -33.24
N TRP A 176 5.15 0.47 -32.64
CA TRP A 176 4.53 1.57 -31.90
C TRP A 176 3.62 2.46 -32.74
N GLN A 177 3.97 2.70 -34.02
CA GLN A 177 3.17 3.51 -34.94
C GLN A 177 1.84 2.84 -35.24
N GLU A 178 1.86 1.54 -35.47
CA GLU A 178 0.64 0.74 -35.69
C GLU A 178 -0.19 0.69 -34.41
N LEU A 179 0.45 0.50 -33.22
CA LEU A 179 -0.27 0.51 -31.94
C LEU A 179 -1.01 1.83 -31.70
N ALA A 180 -0.35 2.97 -31.95
CA ALA A 180 -1.00 4.29 -31.79
C ALA A 180 -2.12 4.51 -32.80
N ALA A 181 -1.91 4.10 -34.08
CA ALA A 181 -2.91 4.21 -35.13
C ALA A 181 -4.17 3.37 -34.83
N ASP A 182 -3.95 2.11 -34.41
CA ASP A 182 -5.06 1.22 -34.05
C ASP A 182 -5.74 1.67 -32.74
N ALA A 183 -4.99 2.13 -31.74
CA ALA A 183 -5.57 2.70 -30.55
C ALA A 183 -6.49 3.89 -30.87
N LYS A 184 -6.09 4.74 -31.79
CA LYS A 184 -6.91 5.87 -32.27
C LYS A 184 -8.18 5.43 -32.93
N LYS A 185 -8.14 4.40 -33.82
CA LYS A 185 -9.34 3.85 -34.47
C LYS A 185 -10.31 3.20 -33.49
N LEU A 186 -9.78 2.54 -32.47
CA LEU A 186 -10.54 1.79 -31.47
C LEU A 186 -11.10 2.65 -30.34
N THR A 187 -10.63 3.89 -30.19
CA THR A 187 -11.12 4.83 -29.16
C THR A 187 -12.47 5.39 -29.56
N ASP A 188 -13.45 5.25 -28.68
CA ASP A 188 -14.80 5.79 -28.85
C ASP A 188 -15.23 6.56 -27.59
N ALA A 189 -15.25 7.88 -27.70
CA ALA A 189 -15.64 8.77 -26.61
C ALA A 189 -17.11 8.62 -26.21
N LYS A 190 -18.00 8.15 -27.12
CA LYS A 190 -19.44 7.98 -26.83
C LYS A 190 -19.68 6.82 -25.87
N THR A 191 -18.97 5.72 -26.06
CA THR A 191 -19.07 4.52 -25.21
C THR A 191 -18.09 4.56 -24.03
N GLY A 192 -17.15 5.51 -24.01
CA GLY A 192 -16.06 5.58 -23.03
C GLY A 192 -15.00 4.49 -23.24
N ARG A 193 -14.88 3.95 -24.45
CA ARG A 193 -13.89 2.94 -24.83
C ARG A 193 -12.58 3.63 -25.22
N TYR A 194 -11.47 3.17 -24.65
CA TYR A 194 -10.13 3.54 -25.03
C TYR A 194 -9.48 2.45 -25.89
N GLY A 195 -8.76 2.86 -26.92
CA GLY A 195 -8.05 1.94 -27.79
C GLY A 195 -6.92 1.19 -27.07
N PHE A 196 -6.28 1.84 -26.10
CA PHE A 196 -5.25 1.21 -25.28
C PHE A 196 -5.46 1.49 -23.79
N ALA A 197 -5.26 0.50 -22.95
CA ALA A 197 -5.35 0.66 -21.50
C ALA A 197 -4.09 0.12 -20.82
N ILE A 198 -3.58 0.88 -19.86
CA ILE A 198 -2.46 0.51 -19.00
C ILE A 198 -2.94 0.47 -17.55
N SER A 199 -2.51 -0.51 -16.76
CA SER A 199 -2.95 -0.60 -15.35
C SER A 199 -2.33 0.50 -14.49
N SER A 200 -3.02 0.87 -13.42
CA SER A 200 -2.48 1.75 -12.39
C SER A 200 -1.94 0.89 -11.22
N PRO A 201 -0.71 1.12 -10.78
CA PRO A 201 0.30 2.07 -11.28
C PRO A 201 0.95 1.60 -12.59
N PRO A 202 1.30 2.54 -13.52
CA PRO A 202 1.66 2.20 -14.89
C PRO A 202 3.12 1.73 -15.10
N GLY A 203 4.00 1.94 -14.10
CA GLY A 203 5.45 1.80 -14.25
C GLY A 203 5.90 0.44 -14.76
N TYR A 204 5.29 -0.66 -14.28
CA TYR A 204 5.68 -1.99 -14.72
C TYR A 204 5.28 -2.25 -16.19
N GLN A 205 4.12 -1.80 -16.63
CA GLN A 205 3.70 -1.98 -18.03
C GLN A 205 4.48 -1.05 -18.97
N TRP A 206 4.76 0.17 -18.54
CA TRP A 206 5.60 1.11 -19.28
C TRP A 206 7.03 0.60 -19.49
N SER A 207 7.57 -0.20 -18.57
CA SER A 207 8.91 -0.80 -18.73
C SER A 207 9.06 -1.61 -20.02
N ASN A 208 7.97 -2.17 -20.54
CA ASN A 208 8.00 -2.86 -21.84
C ASN A 208 8.34 -1.90 -22.99
N PHE A 209 7.83 -0.68 -22.97
CA PHE A 209 8.20 0.34 -23.95
C PHE A 209 9.63 0.83 -23.73
N LEU A 210 10.09 0.94 -22.47
CA LEU A 210 11.47 1.26 -22.15
C LEU A 210 12.43 0.24 -22.77
N TYR A 211 12.18 -1.05 -22.58
CA TYR A 211 13.02 -2.13 -23.12
C TYR A 211 12.95 -2.20 -24.65
N ALA A 212 11.78 -2.02 -25.24
CA ALA A 212 11.61 -1.95 -26.69
C ALA A 212 12.29 -0.72 -27.33
N ALA A 213 12.54 0.33 -26.55
CA ALA A 213 13.37 1.46 -26.97
C ALA A 213 14.87 1.19 -26.83
N GLY A 214 15.28 0.12 -26.14
CA GLY A 214 16.69 -0.18 -25.82
C GLY A 214 17.19 0.47 -24.52
N GLY A 215 16.26 0.94 -23.68
CA GLY A 215 16.59 1.55 -22.39
C GLY A 215 16.57 0.56 -21.23
N GLU A 216 17.13 0.96 -20.11
CA GLU A 216 17.19 0.23 -18.85
C GLU A 216 16.74 1.10 -17.69
N SER A 217 16.15 0.50 -16.65
CA SER A 217 15.81 1.25 -15.43
C SER A 217 16.95 1.27 -14.42
N VAL A 218 17.62 0.14 -14.21
CA VAL A 218 18.77 -0.05 -13.32
C VAL A 218 19.79 -0.96 -13.99
N ALA A 219 21.07 -0.67 -13.78
CA ALA A 219 22.18 -1.48 -14.28
C ALA A 219 23.34 -1.49 -13.28
N GLN A 220 24.25 -2.45 -13.41
CA GLN A 220 25.50 -2.44 -12.67
C GLN A 220 26.57 -1.63 -13.41
N ASP A 221 27.27 -0.77 -12.67
CA ASP A 221 28.45 -0.06 -13.19
C ASP A 221 29.65 -1.02 -13.30
N ALA A 222 30.75 -0.54 -13.85
CA ALA A 222 31.99 -1.32 -14.04
C ALA A 222 32.57 -1.87 -12.71
N THR A 223 32.13 -1.36 -11.56
CA THR A 223 32.53 -1.84 -10.23
C THR A 223 31.52 -2.84 -9.64
N GLY A 224 30.51 -3.23 -10.38
CA GLY A 224 29.43 -4.12 -9.93
C GLY A 224 28.39 -3.45 -9.01
N ARG A 225 28.42 -2.12 -8.88
CA ARG A 225 27.44 -1.39 -8.05
C ARG A 225 26.20 -1.05 -8.88
N TRP A 226 25.05 -1.23 -8.28
CA TRP A 226 23.77 -0.87 -8.88
C TRP A 226 23.62 0.65 -9.03
N ARG A 227 23.21 1.10 -10.22
CA ARG A 227 22.93 2.48 -10.61
C ARG A 227 21.62 2.56 -11.35
N ALA A 228 20.95 3.70 -11.23
CA ALA A 228 19.87 4.04 -12.15
C ALA A 228 20.44 4.26 -13.55
N ALA A 229 19.75 3.70 -14.55
CA ALA A 229 20.12 3.77 -15.97
C ALA A 229 19.00 4.37 -16.83
N ILE A 230 18.05 5.07 -16.19
CA ILE A 230 16.82 5.55 -16.83
C ILE A 230 16.99 6.85 -17.62
N ASN A 231 18.05 7.63 -17.38
CA ASN A 231 18.23 8.93 -18.01
C ASN A 231 19.02 8.81 -19.32
N THR A 232 18.39 8.21 -20.32
CA THR A 232 18.96 7.99 -21.65
C THR A 232 18.04 8.50 -22.75
N PRO A 233 18.55 8.76 -23.98
CA PRO A 233 17.72 9.13 -25.13
C PRO A 233 16.65 8.08 -25.43
N GLU A 234 16.96 6.80 -25.25
CA GLU A 234 16.06 5.66 -25.45
C GLU A 234 14.86 5.73 -24.48
N ALA A 235 15.12 5.95 -23.22
CA ALA A 235 14.06 6.15 -22.23
C ALA A 235 13.22 7.41 -22.53
N GLY A 236 13.86 8.46 -23.09
CA GLY A 236 13.18 9.64 -23.61
C GLY A 236 12.14 9.31 -24.66
N LYS A 237 12.50 8.48 -25.67
CA LYS A 237 11.58 8.01 -26.70
C LYS A 237 10.40 7.21 -26.12
N ALA A 238 10.67 6.34 -25.16
CA ALA A 238 9.63 5.57 -24.48
C ALA A 238 8.66 6.46 -23.68
N LEU A 239 9.18 7.53 -23.05
CA LEU A 239 8.38 8.49 -22.31
C LEU A 239 7.52 9.36 -23.23
N ASP A 240 8.05 9.75 -24.37
CA ASP A 240 7.32 10.54 -25.36
C ASP A 240 6.22 9.68 -26.03
N PHE A 241 6.48 8.39 -26.29
CA PHE A 241 5.46 7.46 -26.75
C PHE A 241 4.35 7.26 -25.72
N PHE A 242 4.69 7.17 -24.43
CA PHE A 242 3.68 7.13 -23.37
C PHE A 242 2.80 8.40 -23.36
N ARG A 243 3.38 9.57 -23.60
CA ARG A 243 2.63 10.83 -23.74
C ARG A 243 1.69 10.83 -24.94
N GLU A 244 2.12 10.25 -26.05
CA GLU A 244 1.29 10.10 -27.25
C GLU A 244 0.04 9.25 -26.96
N LEU A 245 0.20 8.15 -26.22
CA LEU A 245 -0.90 7.25 -25.89
C LEU A 245 -1.86 7.84 -24.83
N ILE A 246 -1.33 8.40 -23.76
CA ILE A 246 -2.08 8.71 -22.53
C ILE A 246 -2.23 10.23 -22.30
N GLY A 247 -1.43 11.05 -22.98
CA GLY A 247 -1.38 12.48 -22.76
C GLY A 247 -2.38 13.29 -23.58
N GLY A 248 -2.43 14.59 -23.29
CA GLY A 248 -3.24 15.55 -24.05
C GLY A 248 -4.73 15.54 -23.72
N PRO A 249 -5.50 16.40 -24.42
CA PRO A 249 -6.93 16.60 -24.13
C PRO A 249 -7.83 15.46 -24.67
N ASN A 250 -7.36 14.71 -25.69
CA ASN A 250 -8.07 13.60 -26.31
C ASN A 250 -7.17 12.36 -26.34
N PRO A 251 -6.92 11.73 -25.20
CA PRO A 251 -6.03 10.58 -25.14
C PRO A 251 -6.65 9.38 -25.86
N ILE A 252 -5.80 8.63 -26.58
CA ILE A 252 -6.17 7.37 -27.25
C ILE A 252 -6.03 6.16 -26.33
N GLY A 253 -5.46 6.36 -25.16
CA GLY A 253 -5.32 5.35 -24.11
C GLY A 253 -5.67 5.92 -22.73
N THR A 254 -5.71 5.03 -21.73
CA THR A 254 -6.04 5.38 -20.36
C THR A 254 -5.18 4.64 -19.35
N ILE A 255 -4.97 5.24 -18.17
CA ILE A 255 -4.46 4.54 -16.98
C ILE A 255 -5.69 4.04 -16.20
N SER A 256 -5.89 2.73 -16.22
CA SER A 256 -7.01 2.05 -15.56
C SER A 256 -6.70 1.75 -14.11
N LYS A 257 -7.60 2.08 -13.20
CA LYS A 257 -7.49 1.73 -11.76
C LYS A 257 -7.89 0.28 -11.49
N ASP A 258 -8.75 -0.29 -12.32
CA ASP A 258 -9.14 -1.70 -12.33
C ASP A 258 -9.25 -2.16 -13.78
N LEU A 259 -8.11 -2.62 -14.32
CA LEU A 259 -8.03 -3.04 -15.71
C LEU A 259 -8.96 -4.23 -16.02
N ASN A 260 -9.13 -5.16 -15.08
CA ASN A 260 -10.02 -6.30 -15.29
C ASN A 260 -11.49 -5.88 -15.41
N ASP A 261 -11.92 -4.91 -14.61
CA ASP A 261 -13.28 -4.37 -14.70
C ASP A 261 -13.47 -3.56 -16.00
N ASP A 262 -12.48 -2.76 -16.40
CA ASP A 262 -12.54 -2.03 -17.68
C ASP A 262 -12.56 -2.97 -18.89
N ILE A 263 -11.83 -4.10 -18.85
CA ILE A 263 -11.88 -5.13 -19.90
C ILE A 263 -13.28 -5.76 -19.95
N ARG A 264 -13.84 -6.17 -18.81
CA ARG A 264 -15.19 -6.77 -18.74
C ARG A 264 -16.27 -5.83 -19.24
N ARG A 265 -16.19 -4.54 -18.89
CA ARG A 265 -17.14 -3.50 -19.31
C ARG A 265 -16.92 -3.02 -20.75
N GLY A 266 -15.93 -3.57 -21.47
CA GLY A 266 -15.63 -3.20 -22.86
C GLY A 266 -14.99 -1.82 -23.01
N LYS A 267 -14.42 -1.27 -21.95
CA LYS A 267 -13.75 0.05 -21.96
C LYS A 267 -12.29 -0.01 -22.46
N ALA A 268 -11.69 -1.19 -22.54
CA ALA A 268 -10.32 -1.41 -23.04
C ALA A 268 -10.35 -2.27 -24.29
N ALA A 269 -9.79 -1.78 -25.40
CA ALA A 269 -9.68 -2.54 -26.65
C ALA A 269 -8.35 -3.31 -26.77
N MET A 270 -7.25 -2.72 -26.31
CA MET A 270 -5.91 -3.33 -26.20
C MET A 270 -5.31 -3.05 -24.83
N TRP A 271 -4.50 -3.98 -24.32
CA TRP A 271 -3.77 -3.83 -23.06
C TRP A 271 -2.55 -4.73 -23.00
N LEU A 272 -1.59 -4.42 -22.11
CA LEU A 272 -0.47 -5.29 -21.79
C LEU A 272 -0.77 -6.14 -20.56
N ASN A 273 -0.42 -7.42 -20.57
CA ASN A 273 -0.48 -8.28 -19.40
C ASN A 273 0.48 -9.47 -19.52
N TYR A 274 0.71 -10.18 -18.42
CA TYR A 274 1.53 -11.39 -18.42
C TYR A 274 0.80 -12.57 -19.09
N THR A 275 1.59 -13.44 -19.72
CA THR A 275 1.13 -14.70 -20.36
C THR A 275 0.89 -15.78 -19.32
N ASN A 276 -0.01 -15.57 -18.37
CA ASN A 276 -0.43 -16.64 -17.48
C ASN A 276 -1.94 -16.85 -17.54
N ASP A 277 -2.34 -18.11 -17.41
CA ASP A 277 -3.73 -18.55 -17.52
C ASP A 277 -4.64 -17.89 -16.48
N VAL A 278 -4.08 -17.54 -15.31
CA VAL A 278 -4.80 -16.94 -14.19
C VAL A 278 -5.41 -15.60 -14.57
N LEU A 279 -4.65 -14.75 -15.25
CA LEU A 279 -5.09 -13.41 -15.64
C LEU A 279 -6.13 -13.45 -16.76
N LEU A 280 -5.99 -14.39 -17.68
CA LEU A 280 -6.99 -14.62 -18.73
C LEU A 280 -8.32 -15.11 -18.17
N GLN A 281 -8.27 -16.01 -17.20
CA GLN A 281 -9.45 -16.54 -16.52
C GLN A 281 -10.20 -15.46 -15.71
N GLN A 282 -9.51 -14.43 -15.22
CA GLN A 282 -10.11 -13.30 -14.50
C GLN A 282 -10.88 -12.34 -15.39
N SER A 283 -10.62 -12.36 -16.71
CA SER A 283 -11.32 -11.47 -17.66
C SER A 283 -12.80 -11.82 -17.84
N GLU A 284 -13.20 -13.08 -17.56
CA GLU A 284 -14.57 -13.60 -17.72
C GLU A 284 -15.11 -13.46 -19.16
N LEU A 285 -14.24 -13.18 -20.13
CA LEU A 285 -14.58 -13.06 -21.54
C LEU A 285 -14.44 -14.42 -22.24
N PRO A 286 -15.27 -14.68 -23.26
CA PRO A 286 -15.08 -15.85 -24.10
C PRO A 286 -13.68 -15.84 -24.74
N PRO A 287 -12.95 -16.98 -24.73
CA PRO A 287 -11.62 -17.07 -25.34
C PRO A 287 -11.55 -16.63 -26.80
N SER A 288 -12.66 -16.79 -27.54
CA SER A 288 -12.75 -16.42 -28.96
C SER A 288 -12.65 -14.91 -29.23
N VAL A 289 -12.98 -14.08 -28.25
CA VAL A 289 -12.91 -12.61 -28.42
C VAL A 289 -11.57 -12.00 -28.00
N ILE A 290 -10.68 -12.79 -27.37
CA ILE A 290 -9.37 -12.31 -26.93
C ILE A 290 -8.30 -12.77 -27.92
N GLY A 291 -7.54 -11.81 -28.45
CA GLY A 291 -6.31 -12.07 -29.20
C GLY A 291 -5.09 -11.79 -28.34
N ILE A 292 -4.01 -12.52 -28.60
CA ILE A 292 -2.73 -12.37 -27.92
C ILE A 292 -1.65 -12.23 -28.98
N ALA A 293 -0.76 -11.24 -28.82
CA ALA A 293 0.32 -10.96 -29.73
C ALA A 293 1.59 -10.55 -28.96
N ARG A 294 2.71 -10.43 -29.66
CA ARG A 294 3.94 -9.84 -29.11
C ARG A 294 3.70 -8.38 -28.70
N VAL A 295 4.44 -7.91 -27.71
CA VAL A 295 4.54 -6.46 -27.45
C VAL A 295 5.09 -5.78 -28.70
N PRO A 296 4.44 -4.73 -29.23
CA PRO A 296 4.87 -4.06 -30.45
C PRO A 296 6.30 -3.55 -30.37
N ALA A 297 7.05 -3.73 -31.45
CA ALA A 297 8.44 -3.32 -31.54
C ALA A 297 8.60 -1.80 -31.37
N GLY A 298 9.56 -1.43 -30.56
CA GLY A 298 10.02 -0.05 -30.43
C GLY A 298 11.23 0.23 -31.33
N PRO A 299 11.91 1.37 -31.13
CA PRO A 299 13.09 1.77 -31.90
C PRO A 299 14.26 0.78 -31.86
N ALA A 300 14.39 -0.03 -30.81
CA ALA A 300 15.42 -1.06 -30.67
C ALA A 300 14.95 -2.46 -31.11
N GLY A 301 13.68 -2.59 -31.48
CA GLY A 301 13.10 -3.87 -31.90
C GLY A 301 12.07 -4.40 -30.91
N PHE A 302 11.79 -5.71 -31.01
CA PHE A 302 10.88 -6.38 -30.09
C PHE A 302 11.56 -6.62 -28.73
N SER A 303 10.91 -6.18 -27.68
CA SER A 303 11.28 -6.52 -26.30
C SER A 303 10.05 -6.49 -25.40
N ASN A 304 10.09 -7.27 -24.34
CA ASN A 304 9.02 -7.37 -23.36
C ASN A 304 9.59 -7.76 -21.99
N GLU A 305 8.86 -7.45 -20.94
CA GLU A 305 9.26 -7.87 -19.61
C GLU A 305 9.02 -9.36 -19.39
N VAL A 306 10.00 -10.03 -18.78
CA VAL A 306 9.92 -11.42 -18.30
C VAL A 306 10.05 -11.40 -16.79
N ASN A 307 9.18 -12.15 -16.11
CA ASN A 307 9.16 -12.30 -14.67
C ASN A 307 9.02 -13.77 -14.28
N ALA A 308 9.33 -14.08 -13.02
CA ALA A 308 9.08 -15.38 -12.41
C ALA A 308 8.53 -15.24 -11.02
N GLY A 309 7.54 -16.06 -10.70
CA GLY A 309 7.14 -16.28 -9.31
C GLY A 309 7.92 -17.45 -8.76
N MET A 310 8.49 -17.26 -7.58
CA MET A 310 9.43 -18.19 -6.98
C MET A 310 9.03 -18.50 -5.55
N TRP A 311 9.35 -19.72 -5.10
CA TRP A 311 9.24 -20.11 -3.71
C TRP A 311 10.62 -20.08 -3.05
N ALA A 312 10.73 -19.39 -1.91
CA ALA A 312 11.90 -19.40 -1.04
C ALA A 312 11.57 -20.06 0.30
N ILE A 313 12.56 -20.68 0.93
CA ILE A 313 12.47 -21.21 2.29
C ILE A 313 13.07 -20.20 3.25
N SER A 314 12.37 -19.95 4.35
CA SER A 314 12.84 -19.04 5.40
C SER A 314 14.15 -19.55 6.01
N SER A 315 15.09 -18.63 6.23
CA SER A 315 16.33 -18.92 6.97
C SER A 315 16.08 -19.40 8.41
N ARG A 316 14.87 -19.20 8.95
CA ARG A 316 14.46 -19.70 10.27
C ARG A 316 14.04 -21.17 10.30
N VAL A 317 13.89 -21.83 9.13
CA VAL A 317 13.56 -23.25 9.05
C VAL A 317 14.83 -24.07 9.29
N THR A 318 15.02 -24.50 10.54
CA THR A 318 16.19 -25.29 10.98
C THR A 318 15.85 -26.74 11.27
N ASP A 319 14.57 -27.06 11.52
CA ASP A 319 14.11 -28.43 11.73
C ASP A 319 14.21 -29.24 10.42
N PRO A 320 14.94 -30.37 10.42
CA PRO A 320 15.14 -31.20 9.22
C PRO A 320 13.85 -31.78 8.65
N LYS A 321 12.87 -32.18 9.49
CA LYS A 321 11.57 -32.69 9.02
C LYS A 321 10.79 -31.61 8.29
N LYS A 322 10.73 -30.41 8.91
CA LYS A 322 10.05 -29.26 8.30
C LYS A 322 10.74 -28.82 7.03
N LEU A 323 12.08 -28.82 6.99
CA LEU A 323 12.84 -28.48 5.81
C LEU A 323 12.57 -29.46 4.65
N ALA A 324 12.53 -30.76 4.93
CA ALA A 324 12.18 -31.77 3.93
C ALA A 324 10.76 -31.55 3.41
N ALA A 325 9.79 -31.28 4.27
CA ALA A 325 8.43 -31.00 3.87
C ALA A 325 8.32 -29.73 3.01
N CYS A 326 9.05 -28.64 3.36
CA CYS A 326 9.14 -27.43 2.54
C CYS A 326 9.73 -27.71 1.16
N TRP A 327 10.75 -28.57 1.09
CA TRP A 327 11.37 -28.93 -0.19
C TRP A 327 10.42 -29.78 -1.06
N GLU A 328 9.70 -30.76 -0.49
CA GLU A 328 8.68 -31.54 -1.20
C GLU A 328 7.57 -30.62 -1.77
N PHE A 329 7.15 -29.61 -1.01
CA PHE A 329 6.21 -28.61 -1.52
C PHE A 329 6.78 -27.86 -2.73
N ILE A 330 8.02 -27.36 -2.64
CA ILE A 330 8.65 -26.62 -3.73
C ILE A 330 8.80 -27.51 -4.97
N LYS A 331 9.28 -28.75 -4.82
CA LYS A 331 9.41 -29.70 -5.92
C LYS A 331 8.08 -29.96 -6.62
N PHE A 332 7.02 -30.18 -5.85
CA PHE A 332 5.69 -30.43 -6.42
C PHE A 332 5.18 -29.21 -7.21
N PHE A 333 5.22 -28.01 -6.61
CA PHE A 333 4.68 -26.79 -7.23
C PHE A 333 5.55 -26.29 -8.40
N ALA A 334 6.86 -26.48 -8.34
CA ALA A 334 7.77 -26.15 -9.44
C ALA A 334 7.85 -27.29 -10.48
N GLY A 335 7.28 -28.46 -10.19
CA GLY A 335 7.33 -29.66 -11.03
C GLY A 335 6.27 -29.70 -12.14
N ASP A 336 6.43 -30.68 -13.01
CA ASP A 336 5.49 -30.91 -14.11
C ASP A 336 4.11 -31.39 -13.62
N ASP A 337 4.06 -32.02 -12.46
CA ASP A 337 2.83 -32.55 -11.88
C ASP A 337 1.82 -31.43 -11.60
N ALA A 338 2.25 -30.37 -10.92
CA ALA A 338 1.38 -29.23 -10.65
C ALA A 338 0.95 -28.51 -11.93
N ALA A 339 1.88 -28.37 -12.88
CA ALA A 339 1.57 -27.78 -14.19
C ALA A 339 0.56 -28.63 -14.98
N LYS A 340 0.69 -29.97 -14.95
CA LYS A 340 -0.26 -30.86 -15.60
C LYS A 340 -1.64 -30.79 -14.97
N ILE A 341 -1.73 -30.85 -13.63
CA ILE A 341 -3.00 -30.74 -12.91
C ILE A 341 -3.70 -29.40 -13.19
N ASN A 342 -2.93 -28.30 -13.23
CA ASN A 342 -3.44 -27.00 -13.62
C ASN A 342 -4.01 -27.02 -15.05
N THR A 343 -3.23 -27.54 -16.01
CA THR A 343 -3.65 -27.67 -17.40
C THR A 343 -4.90 -28.51 -17.55
N ASP A 344 -4.93 -29.71 -16.93
CA ASP A 344 -6.07 -30.63 -16.97
C ASP A 344 -7.34 -29.95 -16.43
N LYS A 345 -7.23 -29.24 -15.32
CA LYS A 345 -8.38 -28.56 -14.70
C LYS A 345 -8.85 -27.37 -15.51
N CYS A 346 -7.96 -26.60 -16.12
CA CYS A 346 -8.32 -25.53 -17.05
C CYS A 346 -9.10 -26.09 -18.27
N ILE A 347 -8.66 -27.22 -18.82
CA ILE A 347 -9.34 -27.90 -19.92
C ILE A 347 -10.73 -28.40 -19.50
N GLU A 348 -10.83 -29.04 -18.34
CA GLU A 348 -12.10 -29.51 -17.76
C GLU A 348 -13.11 -28.36 -17.59
N LEU A 349 -12.63 -27.15 -17.25
CA LEU A 349 -13.46 -25.96 -17.07
C LEU A 349 -13.74 -25.19 -18.38
N GLY A 350 -13.38 -25.75 -19.54
CA GLY A 350 -13.61 -25.14 -20.86
C GLY A 350 -12.63 -24.03 -21.22
N MET A 351 -11.54 -23.88 -20.48
CA MET A 351 -10.52 -22.82 -20.70
C MET A 351 -9.27 -23.35 -21.44
N GLY A 352 -9.37 -24.49 -22.12
CA GLY A 352 -8.23 -25.12 -22.80
C GLY A 352 -7.53 -24.20 -23.81
N ASN A 353 -8.27 -23.35 -24.51
CA ASN A 353 -7.74 -22.40 -25.48
C ASN A 353 -6.91 -21.25 -24.87
N LEU A 354 -6.98 -21.05 -23.56
CA LEU A 354 -6.20 -20.06 -22.83
C LEU A 354 -4.98 -20.65 -22.13
N VAL A 355 -4.83 -21.97 -22.15
CA VAL A 355 -3.64 -22.65 -21.63
C VAL A 355 -2.45 -22.33 -22.52
N ASN A 356 -1.30 -22.09 -21.90
CA ASN A 356 -0.06 -21.85 -22.64
C ASN A 356 0.23 -22.99 -23.62
N PRO A 357 0.41 -22.68 -24.92
CA PRO A 357 0.69 -23.70 -25.95
C PRO A 357 1.84 -24.62 -25.62
N SER A 358 2.85 -24.16 -24.90
CA SER A 358 3.98 -25.01 -24.48
C SER A 358 3.53 -26.13 -23.55
N TRP A 359 2.55 -25.91 -22.66
CA TRP A 359 1.98 -26.96 -21.81
C TRP A 359 1.09 -27.90 -22.58
N LEU A 360 0.25 -27.39 -23.51
CA LEU A 360 -0.57 -28.23 -24.38
C LEU A 360 0.32 -29.19 -25.18
N LYS A 361 1.41 -28.68 -25.75
CA LYS A 361 2.41 -29.48 -26.48
C LYS A 361 3.07 -30.51 -25.56
N LYS A 362 3.56 -30.09 -24.39
CA LYS A 362 4.27 -30.92 -23.44
C LYS A 362 3.42 -32.09 -22.93
N PHE A 363 2.13 -31.85 -22.69
CA PHE A 363 1.23 -32.84 -22.12
C PHE A 363 0.40 -33.60 -23.17
N GLY A 364 0.65 -33.37 -24.46
CA GLY A 364 0.07 -34.14 -25.56
C GLY A 364 -1.35 -33.75 -25.95
N TYR A 365 -1.80 -32.51 -25.63
CA TYR A 365 -3.12 -32.02 -26.04
C TYR A 365 -3.08 -31.44 -27.46
N THR A 366 -2.79 -32.31 -28.45
CA THR A 366 -2.58 -31.96 -29.87
C THR A 366 -3.79 -31.24 -30.50
N ASP A 367 -5.01 -31.71 -30.18
CA ASP A 367 -6.24 -31.15 -30.76
C ASP A 367 -6.50 -29.71 -30.26
N LEU A 368 -6.26 -29.44 -28.97
CA LEU A 368 -6.35 -28.11 -28.41
C LEU A 368 -5.22 -27.20 -28.91
N LEU A 369 -4.02 -27.75 -29.06
CA LEU A 369 -2.89 -27.02 -29.62
C LEU A 369 -3.18 -26.61 -31.09
N ALA A 370 -3.80 -27.47 -31.88
CA ALA A 370 -4.22 -27.15 -33.25
C ALA A 370 -5.35 -26.10 -33.32
N GLN A 371 -6.16 -26.00 -32.26
CA GLN A 371 -7.23 -25.01 -32.13
C GLN A 371 -6.73 -23.72 -31.48
N SER A 372 -5.56 -23.74 -30.86
CA SER A 372 -4.98 -22.50 -30.24
C SER A 372 -4.65 -21.51 -31.35
N ASP A 373 -4.68 -20.22 -31.00
CA ASP A 373 -4.30 -19.16 -31.93
C ASP A 373 -2.85 -19.37 -32.41
N PRO A 374 -2.61 -19.58 -33.73
CA PRO A 374 -1.26 -19.74 -34.25
C PRO A 374 -0.35 -18.54 -33.89
N ALA A 375 -0.92 -17.33 -33.86
CA ALA A 375 -0.19 -16.13 -33.48
C ALA A 375 0.25 -16.18 -32.00
N TYR A 376 -0.60 -16.69 -31.12
CA TYR A 376 -0.22 -16.88 -29.72
C TYR A 376 0.86 -17.95 -29.55
N ALA A 377 0.70 -19.08 -30.24
CA ALA A 377 1.69 -20.15 -30.15
C ALA A 377 3.08 -19.71 -30.66
N ALA A 378 3.13 -18.96 -31.76
CA ALA A 378 4.35 -18.37 -32.27
C ALA A 378 4.91 -17.28 -31.36
N ALA A 379 4.03 -16.38 -30.85
CA ALA A 379 4.44 -15.30 -29.98
C ALA A 379 5.02 -15.81 -28.64
N ASN A 380 4.47 -16.88 -28.07
CA ASN A 380 4.90 -17.37 -26.75
C ASN A 380 6.39 -17.76 -26.74
N ASP A 381 6.87 -18.46 -27.78
CA ASP A 381 8.28 -18.85 -27.88
C ASP A 381 9.20 -17.64 -28.07
N GLU A 382 8.76 -16.66 -28.83
CA GLU A 382 9.50 -15.44 -29.14
C GLU A 382 9.56 -14.47 -27.94
N LEU A 383 8.49 -14.39 -27.13
CA LEU A 383 8.43 -13.52 -25.94
C LEU A 383 9.55 -13.82 -24.93
N PHE A 384 9.89 -15.09 -24.75
CA PHE A 384 10.99 -15.47 -23.87
C PHE A 384 12.37 -15.29 -24.51
N LYS A 385 12.49 -15.32 -25.85
CA LYS A 385 13.74 -15.07 -26.56
C LYS A 385 14.12 -13.59 -26.59
N THR A 386 13.13 -12.72 -26.79
CA THR A 386 13.31 -11.25 -26.84
C THR A 386 13.04 -10.58 -25.50
N GLY A 387 12.72 -11.37 -24.47
CA GLY A 387 12.36 -10.88 -23.16
C GLY A 387 13.52 -10.20 -22.43
N HIS A 388 13.17 -9.27 -21.57
CA HIS A 388 14.04 -8.57 -20.64
C HIS A 388 13.59 -8.89 -19.20
N PRO A 389 14.49 -9.24 -18.27
CA PRO A 389 14.06 -9.48 -16.89
C PRO A 389 13.45 -8.22 -16.27
N GLU A 390 12.40 -8.40 -15.46
CA GLU A 390 11.92 -7.35 -14.56
C GLU A 390 13.11 -6.73 -13.82
N PRO A 391 13.09 -5.43 -13.46
CA PRO A 391 14.19 -4.81 -12.73
C PRO A 391 14.57 -5.63 -11.50
N TYR A 392 15.82 -6.01 -11.39
CA TYR A 392 16.35 -6.79 -10.27
C TYR A 392 17.60 -6.14 -9.69
N GLY A 393 17.94 -6.49 -8.45
CA GLY A 393 19.06 -5.90 -7.71
C GLY A 393 18.60 -5.27 -6.40
N LYS A 394 19.47 -4.44 -5.84
CA LYS A 394 19.25 -3.83 -4.52
C LYS A 394 18.01 -2.91 -4.52
N ASN A 395 17.10 -3.15 -3.60
CA ASN A 395 15.87 -2.35 -3.39
C ASN A 395 15.00 -2.15 -4.66
N CYS A 396 15.11 -3.05 -5.66
CA CYS A 396 14.36 -2.94 -6.91
C CYS A 396 12.84 -3.09 -6.74
N GLN A 397 12.35 -3.60 -5.61
CA GLN A 397 10.91 -3.63 -5.31
C GLN A 397 10.26 -2.24 -5.37
N GLN A 398 11.06 -1.17 -5.33
CA GLN A 398 10.58 0.21 -5.32
C GLN A 398 10.85 0.99 -6.62
N VAL A 399 11.49 0.36 -7.61
CA VAL A 399 11.82 1.01 -8.89
C VAL A 399 10.56 1.56 -9.56
N TYR A 400 9.50 0.75 -9.60
CA TYR A 400 8.24 1.18 -10.22
C TYR A 400 7.60 2.39 -9.54
N SER A 401 7.74 2.57 -8.24
CA SER A 401 7.18 3.75 -7.56
C SER A 401 7.85 5.05 -8.01
N VAL A 402 9.12 5.01 -8.38
CA VAL A 402 9.83 6.16 -8.95
C VAL A 402 9.43 6.37 -10.41
N LEU A 403 9.29 5.28 -11.18
CA LEU A 403 8.79 5.36 -12.55
C LEU A 403 7.38 5.92 -12.61
N ASP A 404 6.48 5.49 -11.73
CA ASP A 404 5.11 6.00 -11.62
C ASP A 404 5.09 7.53 -11.44
N ASN A 405 5.94 8.04 -10.55
CA ASN A 405 6.07 9.49 -10.35
C ASN A 405 6.57 10.21 -11.63
N ALA A 406 7.51 9.60 -12.36
CA ALA A 406 8.03 10.15 -13.61
C ALA A 406 6.94 10.16 -14.71
N LEU A 407 6.16 9.08 -14.81
CA LEU A 407 5.05 8.95 -15.75
C LEU A 407 3.89 9.91 -15.44
N ASP A 408 3.54 10.07 -14.17
CA ASP A 408 2.56 11.06 -13.74
C ASP A 408 3.02 12.48 -14.07
N ARG A 409 4.31 12.78 -13.84
CA ARG A 409 4.88 14.08 -14.20
C ARG A 409 4.86 14.31 -15.70
N ALA A 410 5.16 13.29 -16.50
CA ALA A 410 5.11 13.36 -17.96
C ALA A 410 3.69 13.63 -18.47
N ARG A 411 2.69 12.96 -17.88
CA ARG A 411 1.28 13.12 -18.22
C ARG A 411 0.74 14.50 -17.85
N LEU A 412 1.06 14.96 -16.63
CA LEU A 412 0.53 16.23 -16.09
C LEU A 412 1.26 17.46 -16.64
N ASN A 413 2.51 17.29 -17.10
CA ASN A 413 3.32 18.38 -17.68
C ASN A 413 3.82 18.00 -19.08
N PRO A 414 2.94 17.95 -20.09
CA PRO A 414 3.29 17.45 -21.43
C PRO A 414 4.36 18.27 -22.14
N LYS A 415 4.57 19.54 -21.76
CA LYS A 415 5.59 20.43 -22.32
C LYS A 415 6.97 20.29 -21.65
N GLU A 416 7.07 19.58 -20.52
CA GLU A 416 8.35 19.41 -19.82
C GLU A 416 9.25 18.43 -20.59
N PRO A 417 10.55 18.77 -20.86
CA PRO A 417 11.45 17.88 -21.58
C PRO A 417 11.57 16.51 -20.90
N ALA A 418 11.52 15.42 -21.67
CA ALA A 418 11.66 14.05 -21.15
C ALA A 418 12.97 13.88 -20.36
N SER A 419 14.08 14.43 -20.86
CA SER A 419 15.38 14.39 -20.21
C SER A 419 15.37 14.99 -18.79
N LYS A 420 14.61 16.07 -18.57
CA LYS A 420 14.51 16.70 -17.24
C LYS A 420 13.71 15.82 -16.26
N ILE A 421 12.66 15.14 -16.73
CA ILE A 421 11.87 14.22 -15.92
C ILE A 421 12.71 13.00 -15.55
N LEU A 422 13.42 12.41 -16.54
CA LEU A 422 14.24 11.22 -16.37
C LEU A 422 15.47 11.49 -15.49
N ALA A 423 16.12 12.67 -15.62
CA ALA A 423 17.20 13.05 -14.73
C ALA A 423 16.76 13.16 -13.26
N ALA A 424 15.54 13.64 -13.02
CA ALA A 424 14.97 13.67 -11.67
C ALA A 424 14.66 12.25 -11.15
N ALA A 425 14.14 11.37 -11.99
CA ALA A 425 13.90 9.97 -11.65
C ALA A 425 15.22 9.22 -11.37
N GLU A 426 16.25 9.43 -12.18
CA GLU A 426 17.59 8.87 -11.98
C GLU A 426 18.17 9.30 -10.63
N ALA A 427 18.13 10.58 -10.32
CA ALA A 427 18.60 11.10 -9.04
C ALA A 427 17.82 10.49 -7.86
N GLU A 428 16.50 10.36 -7.99
CA GLU A 428 15.65 9.75 -6.97
C GLU A 428 15.98 8.27 -6.78
N MET A 429 16.14 7.49 -7.84
CA MET A 429 16.53 6.08 -7.77
C MET A 429 17.90 5.93 -7.11
N ASN A 430 18.90 6.68 -7.56
CA ASN A 430 20.25 6.58 -7.00
C ASN A 430 20.27 6.91 -5.51
N GLU A 431 19.67 8.01 -5.07
CA GLU A 431 19.70 8.44 -3.67
C GLU A 431 18.81 7.59 -2.77
N LYS A 432 17.57 7.32 -3.19
CA LYS A 432 16.58 6.67 -2.32
C LYS A 432 16.64 5.16 -2.34
N LEU A 433 16.79 4.56 -3.52
CA LEU A 433 16.74 3.10 -3.63
C LEU A 433 18.14 2.50 -3.49
N LEU A 434 19.07 2.99 -4.29
CA LEU A 434 20.41 2.41 -4.38
C LEU A 434 21.38 2.93 -3.32
N GLY A 435 21.00 4.00 -2.62
CA GLY A 435 21.78 4.59 -1.51
C GLY A 435 23.08 5.23 -1.98
N TYR A 436 23.11 5.74 -3.22
CA TYR A 436 24.25 6.44 -3.77
C TYR A 436 24.07 7.96 -3.70
N THR A 437 24.93 8.61 -2.96
CA THR A 437 25.04 10.08 -2.97
C THR A 437 26.50 10.44 -3.26
N PRO A 438 26.78 11.34 -4.21
CA PRO A 438 28.13 11.79 -4.50
C PRO A 438 28.86 12.28 -3.24
N PRO A 439 30.14 11.91 -3.00
CA PRO A 439 30.85 12.23 -1.77
C PRO A 439 30.88 13.71 -1.41
N GLU A 440 31.06 14.59 -2.40
CA GLU A 440 31.05 16.05 -2.21
C GLU A 440 29.68 16.57 -1.73
N LYS A 441 28.60 16.07 -2.33
CA LYS A 441 27.24 16.40 -1.91
C LYS A 441 27.00 15.91 -0.48
N LEU A 442 27.44 14.70 -0.15
CA LEU A 442 27.30 14.12 1.18
C LEU A 442 28.04 14.93 2.25
N ALA A 443 29.31 15.34 1.99
CA ALA A 443 30.09 16.15 2.92
C ALA A 443 29.43 17.50 3.23
N ARG A 444 28.94 18.19 2.19
CA ARG A 444 28.22 19.46 2.35
C ARG A 444 26.90 19.28 3.12
N GLN A 445 26.16 18.22 2.83
CA GLN A 445 24.89 17.92 3.48
C GLN A 445 25.06 17.55 4.96
N ARG A 446 26.13 16.85 5.33
CA ARG A 446 26.43 16.51 6.73
C ARG A 446 26.57 17.74 7.61
N GLY A 447 27.28 18.77 7.15
CA GLY A 447 27.51 19.98 7.95
C GLY A 447 26.22 20.68 8.38
N TRP A 448 25.37 21.02 7.43
CA TRP A 448 24.14 21.74 7.77
C TRP A 448 23.06 20.86 8.41
N ALA A 449 22.95 19.59 8.05
CA ALA A 449 22.01 18.66 8.70
C ALA A 449 22.36 18.46 10.20
N THR A 450 23.64 18.36 10.52
CA THR A 450 24.11 18.30 11.92
C THR A 450 23.77 19.59 12.67
N GLY A 451 23.91 20.76 12.01
CA GLY A 451 23.53 22.05 12.59
C GLY A 451 22.02 22.13 12.89
N ILE A 452 21.17 21.68 11.98
CA ILE A 452 19.71 21.61 12.20
C ILE A 452 19.38 20.69 13.37
N LEU A 453 19.95 19.48 13.39
CA LEU A 453 19.70 18.51 14.46
C LEU A 453 20.11 19.06 15.84
N ALA A 454 21.30 19.66 15.91
CA ALA A 454 21.76 20.32 17.15
C ALA A 454 20.81 21.44 17.57
N SER A 455 20.34 22.26 16.66
CA SER A 455 19.37 23.33 16.92
C SER A 455 18.03 22.78 17.46
N ILE A 456 17.51 21.70 16.87
CA ILE A 456 16.29 21.03 17.34
C ILE A 456 16.50 20.46 18.75
N CYS A 457 17.63 19.76 19.00
CA CYS A 457 17.95 19.22 20.33
C CYS A 457 18.06 20.33 21.39
N ILE A 458 18.77 21.42 21.09
CA ILE A 458 18.90 22.58 21.99
C ILE A 458 17.52 23.19 22.27
N ALA A 459 16.74 23.48 21.23
CA ALA A 459 15.40 24.07 21.37
C ALA A 459 14.46 23.18 22.20
N THR A 460 14.45 21.87 21.95
CA THR A 460 13.63 20.91 22.71
C THR A 460 14.08 20.83 24.17
N THR A 461 15.39 20.79 24.42
CA THR A 461 15.95 20.77 25.76
C THR A 461 15.60 22.05 26.53
N LEU A 462 15.79 23.22 25.90
CA LEU A 462 15.43 24.50 26.52
C LEU A 462 13.92 24.59 26.83
N LEU A 463 13.08 24.09 25.93
CA LEU A 463 11.64 24.04 26.13
C LEU A 463 11.28 23.13 27.32
N ILE A 464 11.85 21.95 27.41
CA ILE A 464 11.65 21.02 28.54
C ILE A 464 12.11 21.66 29.85
N VAL A 465 13.32 22.23 29.88
CA VAL A 465 13.85 22.93 31.07
C VAL A 465 12.96 24.09 31.49
N TYR A 466 12.50 24.89 30.53
CA TYR A 466 11.55 25.97 30.81
C TYR A 466 10.26 25.46 31.48
N PHE A 467 9.64 24.41 30.92
CA PHE A 467 8.41 23.86 31.49
C PHE A 467 8.62 23.20 32.84
N VAL A 468 9.75 22.47 33.05
CA VAL A 468 10.10 21.88 34.35
C VAL A 468 10.32 22.96 35.40
N ARG A 469 11.06 24.02 35.06
CA ARG A 469 11.27 25.17 35.99
C ARG A 469 9.94 25.86 36.33
N LYS A 470 9.09 26.03 35.35
CA LYS A 470 7.80 26.66 35.53
C LYS A 470 6.82 25.80 36.34
N ALA A 471 6.84 24.47 36.15
CA ALA A 471 6.05 23.52 36.93
C ALA A 471 6.53 23.49 38.40
N LYS A 472 7.85 23.60 38.64
CA LYS A 472 8.40 23.73 39.98
C LYS A 472 8.08 25.06 40.65
N ALA A 473 8.07 26.17 39.89
CA ALA A 473 7.75 27.49 40.39
C ALA A 473 6.26 27.71 40.72
N ASN A 474 5.37 27.00 40.00
CA ASN A 474 3.93 27.02 40.22
C ASN A 474 3.45 25.57 40.43
N PRO A 475 3.69 24.97 41.61
CA PRO A 475 3.17 23.64 41.86
C PRO A 475 1.64 23.70 41.81
N VAL A 476 1.08 22.90 40.87
CA VAL A 476 -0.37 22.71 40.81
C VAL A 476 -0.74 21.94 42.05
N HIS A 477 -1.33 22.63 43.02
CA HIS A 477 -1.84 22.00 44.25
C HIS A 477 -3.09 21.17 43.91
N PHE A 478 -2.88 19.98 43.35
CA PHE A 478 -3.90 18.92 43.27
C PHE A 478 -4.06 18.17 44.60
N VAL A 479 -3.55 18.73 45.69
CA VAL A 479 -3.62 18.03 46.96
C VAL A 479 -4.87 18.51 47.69
N GLU A 480 -5.97 17.79 47.54
CA GLU A 480 -6.83 17.60 48.73
C GLU A 480 -5.92 17.06 49.83
N ARG A 481 -5.88 17.82 50.96
CA ARG A 481 -5.04 17.44 52.11
C ARG A 481 -5.36 16.02 52.48
N ILE A 482 -4.37 15.12 52.37
CA ILE A 482 -4.48 13.76 52.88
C ILE A 482 -4.99 13.87 54.29
N PRO A 483 -6.11 13.26 54.68
CA PRO A 483 -6.68 13.38 56.02
C PRO A 483 -5.60 13.07 57.06
N ALA A 484 -5.56 13.93 58.13
CA ALA A 484 -4.65 13.73 59.23
C ALA A 484 -4.95 12.36 59.86
N GLY A 485 -3.92 11.47 59.97
CA GLY A 485 -4.09 10.13 60.45
C GLY A 485 -3.95 9.02 59.42
N THR A 486 -3.81 9.35 58.12
CA THR A 486 -3.61 8.32 57.09
C THR A 486 -2.21 7.72 57.20
N ASP A 487 -2.12 6.41 57.41
CA ASP A 487 -0.84 5.70 57.38
C ASP A 487 -0.22 5.79 55.94
N ARG A 488 0.82 6.64 55.82
CA ARG A 488 1.52 6.88 54.55
C ARG A 488 2.10 5.61 53.95
N LYS A 489 2.51 4.61 54.76
CA LYS A 489 3.01 3.32 54.25
C LYS A 489 1.89 2.50 53.65
N ARG A 490 0.73 2.46 54.29
CA ARG A 490 -0.46 1.75 53.78
C ARG A 490 -0.97 2.38 52.48
N MET A 491 -1.06 3.72 52.47
CA MET A 491 -1.44 4.48 51.27
C MET A 491 -0.46 4.23 50.09
N ARG A 492 0.85 4.27 50.34
CA ARG A 492 1.86 3.98 49.30
C ARG A 492 1.75 2.55 48.77
N ARG A 493 1.54 1.57 49.64
CA ARG A 493 1.30 0.17 49.21
C ARG A 493 0.06 0.07 48.36
N PHE A 494 -1.02 0.69 48.76
CA PHE A 494 -2.28 0.73 48.00
C PHE A 494 -2.07 1.38 46.61
N LEU A 495 -1.43 2.53 46.56
CA LEU A 495 -1.10 3.19 45.28
C LEU A 495 -0.22 2.33 44.39
N ILE A 496 0.80 1.64 44.93
CA ILE A 496 1.65 0.75 44.16
C ILE A 496 0.84 -0.45 43.62
N ILE A 497 -0.05 -1.03 44.43
CA ILE A 497 -0.90 -2.16 43.99
C ILE A 497 -1.88 -1.71 42.92
N CYS A 498 -2.50 -0.53 43.06
CA CYS A 498 -3.51 -0.05 42.11
C CYS A 498 -2.88 0.51 40.81
N LEU A 499 -1.78 1.28 40.92
CA LEU A 499 -1.17 1.94 39.79
C LEU A 499 0.00 1.14 39.20
N GLY A 500 0.60 0.24 39.98
CA GLY A 500 1.78 -0.55 39.58
C GLY A 500 1.55 -1.33 38.28
N PRO A 501 0.47 -2.10 38.14
CA PRO A 501 0.16 -2.81 36.90
C PRO A 501 0.00 -1.88 35.69
N ALA A 502 -0.68 -0.76 35.86
CA ALA A 502 -0.88 0.23 34.81
C ALA A 502 0.46 0.89 34.38
N ILE A 503 1.28 1.30 35.36
CA ILE A 503 2.62 1.87 35.11
C ILE A 503 3.53 0.85 34.43
N LEU A 504 3.51 -0.40 34.88
CA LEU A 504 4.29 -1.49 34.27
C LEU A 504 3.85 -1.72 32.81
N THR A 505 2.55 -1.82 32.57
CA THR A 505 1.99 -2.01 31.22
C THR A 505 2.36 -0.84 30.30
N ILE A 506 2.19 0.39 30.73
CA ILE A 506 2.57 1.60 29.98
C ILE A 506 4.09 1.62 29.74
N GLY A 507 4.88 1.30 30.75
CA GLY A 507 6.34 1.24 30.64
C GLY A 507 6.79 0.21 29.60
N MET A 508 6.21 -1.00 29.66
CA MET A 508 6.59 -2.11 28.79
C MET A 508 6.06 -1.94 27.36
N TRP A 509 4.81 -1.54 27.17
CA TRP A 509 4.17 -1.51 25.85
C TRP A 509 4.21 -0.16 25.15
N SER A 510 4.49 0.95 25.88
CA SER A 510 4.58 2.27 25.26
C SER A 510 6.01 2.84 25.32
N TYR A 511 6.61 2.91 26.51
CA TYR A 511 7.91 3.55 26.63
C TYR A 511 9.08 2.69 26.17
N PHE A 512 9.08 1.38 26.44
CA PHE A 512 10.16 0.50 25.99
C PHE A 512 10.28 0.47 24.45
N PRO A 513 9.21 0.26 23.64
CA PRO A 513 9.30 0.33 22.19
C PRO A 513 9.72 1.72 21.68
N LEU A 514 9.28 2.79 22.33
CA LEU A 514 9.68 4.15 22.00
C LEU A 514 11.20 4.35 22.17
N LEU A 515 11.75 3.95 23.31
CA LEU A 515 13.20 4.03 23.57
C LEU A 515 14.00 3.12 22.66
N ARG A 516 13.51 1.92 22.38
CA ARG A 516 14.12 1.01 21.39
C ARG A 516 14.12 1.63 20.00
N GLY A 517 13.03 2.27 19.58
CA GLY A 517 12.95 3.03 18.34
C GLY A 517 13.97 4.18 18.28
N LEU A 518 14.22 4.87 19.41
CA LEU A 518 15.26 5.89 19.47
C LEU A 518 16.66 5.29 19.19
N VAL A 519 16.96 4.14 19.77
CA VAL A 519 18.23 3.44 19.52
C VAL A 519 18.35 3.02 18.05
N ILE A 520 17.27 2.50 17.46
CA ILE A 520 17.23 2.12 16.03
C ILE A 520 17.47 3.33 15.12
N ALA A 521 17.08 4.54 15.51
CA ALA A 521 17.35 5.75 14.73
C ALA A 521 18.85 6.04 14.52
N PHE A 522 19.73 5.49 15.37
CA PHE A 522 21.19 5.58 15.23
C PHE A 522 21.82 4.34 14.59
N GLN A 523 21.02 3.40 14.11
CA GLN A 523 21.46 2.11 13.59
C GLN A 523 21.00 1.91 12.13
N ASP A 524 21.81 1.21 11.35
CA ASP A 524 21.36 0.50 10.16
C ASP A 524 20.82 -0.86 10.64
N TYR A 525 19.51 -0.90 10.87
CA TYR A 525 18.82 -2.03 11.48
C TYR A 525 18.17 -2.91 10.42
N GLY A 526 18.44 -4.20 10.47
CA GLY A 526 17.77 -5.22 9.69
C GLY A 526 17.09 -6.24 10.61
N ILE A 527 15.92 -6.76 10.22
CA ILE A 527 15.11 -7.66 11.05
C ILE A 527 15.87 -8.92 11.43
N GLN A 528 16.61 -9.51 10.49
CA GLN A 528 17.39 -10.75 10.71
C GLN A 528 18.91 -10.54 10.66
N ARG A 529 19.38 -9.60 9.85
CA ARG A 529 20.82 -9.32 9.77
C ARG A 529 21.39 -8.60 10.99
N GLY A 530 20.52 -8.19 11.94
CA GLY A 530 20.91 -7.45 13.12
C GLY A 530 21.08 -5.95 12.90
N ALA A 531 21.78 -5.29 13.81
CA ALA A 531 21.92 -3.85 13.85
C ALA A 531 23.40 -3.42 13.78
N ARG A 532 23.72 -2.48 12.88
CA ARG A 532 25.01 -1.83 12.80
C ARG A 532 24.87 -0.36 13.20
N TRP A 533 25.73 0.13 14.08
CA TRP A 533 25.72 1.52 14.49
C TRP A 533 26.21 2.44 13.36
N VAL A 534 25.39 3.44 13.01
CA VAL A 534 25.70 4.43 11.96
C VAL A 534 25.68 5.88 12.47
N GLY A 535 25.54 6.09 13.77
CA GLY A 535 25.53 7.42 14.38
C GLY A 535 24.38 8.29 13.84
N LEU A 536 24.68 9.47 13.34
CA LEU A 536 23.71 10.47 12.88
C LEU A 536 23.29 10.31 11.40
N ASP A 537 23.81 9.32 10.67
CA ASP A 537 23.58 9.21 9.22
C ASP A 537 22.11 9.13 8.83
N ASN A 538 21.27 8.46 9.64
CA ASN A 538 19.81 8.42 9.40
C ASN A 538 19.17 9.79 9.55
N PHE A 539 19.54 10.58 10.56
CA PHE A 539 19.03 11.94 10.75
C PHE A 539 19.51 12.88 9.64
N ILE A 540 20.77 12.74 9.22
CA ILE A 540 21.31 13.46 8.06
C ILE A 540 20.48 13.13 6.82
N GLY A 541 20.19 11.85 6.59
CA GLY A 541 19.32 11.40 5.51
C GLY A 541 17.94 12.06 5.56
N VAL A 542 17.30 12.15 6.73
CA VAL A 542 16.01 12.81 6.90
C VAL A 542 16.07 14.28 6.46
N PHE A 543 17.06 15.04 6.94
CA PHE A 543 17.16 16.47 6.64
C PHE A 543 17.70 16.79 5.23
N THR A 544 18.26 15.83 4.54
CA THR A 544 18.79 16.06 3.19
C THR A 544 17.83 15.64 2.08
N GLN A 545 16.76 14.93 2.41
CA GLN A 545 15.78 14.48 1.42
C GLN A 545 14.66 15.49 1.17
N PRO A 546 14.50 16.00 -0.07
CA PRO A 546 13.42 16.94 -0.41
C PRO A 546 12.03 16.38 -0.14
N LEU A 547 11.84 15.06 -0.28
CA LEU A 547 10.57 14.40 -0.05
C LEU A 547 10.11 14.48 1.41
N PHE A 548 11.04 14.49 2.37
CA PHE A 548 10.71 14.69 3.78
C PHE A 548 10.03 16.05 4.00
N TYR A 549 10.57 17.11 3.43
CA TYR A 549 9.99 18.46 3.53
C TYR A 549 8.63 18.56 2.84
N LYS A 550 8.51 17.94 1.66
CA LYS A 550 7.23 17.86 0.95
C LYS A 550 6.19 17.11 1.76
N SER A 551 6.55 15.98 2.35
CA SER A 551 5.66 15.19 3.21
C SER A 551 5.27 15.93 4.49
N MET A 552 6.19 16.71 5.06
CA MET A 552 5.90 17.60 6.20
C MET A 552 4.88 18.69 5.81
N TRP A 553 5.11 19.36 4.67
CA TRP A 553 4.17 20.35 4.14
C TRP A 553 2.78 19.75 3.88
N ASN A 554 2.74 18.59 3.22
CA ASN A 554 1.49 17.87 2.96
C ASN A 554 0.77 17.51 4.27
N SER A 555 1.50 17.14 5.32
CA SER A 555 0.90 16.89 6.63
C SER A 555 0.28 18.14 7.24
N ILE A 556 0.94 19.30 7.10
CA ILE A 556 0.37 20.59 7.53
C ILE A 556 -0.91 20.90 6.75
N VAL A 557 -0.89 20.72 5.42
CA VAL A 557 -2.08 20.93 4.57
C VAL A 557 -3.20 19.97 4.97
N TYR A 558 -2.90 18.67 5.17
CA TYR A 558 -3.88 17.68 5.62
C TYR A 558 -4.52 18.08 6.96
N VAL A 559 -3.71 18.47 7.96
CA VAL A 559 -4.18 18.92 9.26
C VAL A 559 -5.05 20.17 9.13
N LEU A 560 -4.61 21.15 8.33
CA LEU A 560 -5.38 22.37 8.11
C LEU A 560 -6.73 22.09 7.46
N LEU A 561 -6.79 21.27 6.42
CA LEU A 561 -8.03 20.86 5.78
C LEU A 561 -8.95 20.13 6.77
N THR A 562 -8.40 19.20 7.55
CA THR A 562 -9.16 18.46 8.57
C THR A 562 -9.72 19.41 9.64
N LEU A 563 -8.94 20.41 10.07
CA LEU A 563 -9.38 21.39 11.05
C LEU A 563 -10.40 22.37 10.47
N LEU A 564 -10.21 22.86 9.27
CA LEU A 564 -11.11 23.85 8.66
C LEU A 564 -12.47 23.23 8.30
N ILE A 565 -12.46 22.02 7.76
CA ILE A 565 -13.69 21.39 7.25
C ILE A 565 -14.26 20.39 8.26
N GLY A 566 -13.42 19.53 8.84
CA GLY A 566 -13.82 18.37 9.62
C GLY A 566 -14.06 18.68 11.10
N PHE A 567 -13.28 19.59 11.68
CA PHE A 567 -13.31 19.83 13.12
C PHE A 567 -14.66 20.37 13.63
N PHE A 568 -15.32 21.21 12.84
CA PHE A 568 -16.60 21.81 13.21
C PHE A 568 -17.81 20.90 12.92
N MET A 569 -17.67 19.88 12.06
CA MET A 569 -18.77 18.99 11.69
C MET A 569 -19.36 18.22 12.89
N PRO A 570 -18.58 17.62 13.79
CA PRO A 570 -19.12 16.98 15.00
C PRO A 570 -19.85 17.94 15.93
N ILE A 571 -19.37 19.20 16.05
CA ILE A 571 -20.00 20.22 16.88
C ILE A 571 -21.34 20.62 16.27
N PHE A 572 -21.35 20.92 14.96
CA PHE A 572 -22.58 21.26 14.24
C PHE A 572 -23.59 20.11 14.32
N LEU A 573 -23.15 18.86 14.09
CA LEU A 573 -24.01 17.68 14.18
C LEU A 573 -24.57 17.49 15.60
N ALA A 574 -23.78 17.72 16.63
CA ALA A 574 -24.23 17.66 18.02
C ALA A 574 -25.32 18.70 18.31
N LEU A 575 -25.13 19.94 17.88
CA LEU A 575 -26.11 21.00 18.02
C LEU A 575 -27.42 20.64 17.29
N ALA A 576 -27.31 20.22 16.02
CA ALA A 576 -28.46 19.81 15.24
C ALA A 576 -29.21 18.62 15.86
N LEU A 577 -28.51 17.57 16.29
CA LEU A 577 -29.10 16.40 16.95
C LEU A 577 -29.70 16.70 18.32
N ASN A 578 -29.25 17.76 19.00
CA ASN A 578 -29.84 18.22 20.25
C ASN A 578 -31.22 18.83 20.02
N GLU A 579 -31.38 19.60 18.98
CA GLU A 579 -32.61 20.32 18.65
C GLU A 579 -33.70 19.46 17.99
N ILE A 580 -33.36 18.30 17.38
CA ILE A 580 -34.34 17.45 16.72
C ILE A 580 -35.38 16.89 17.73
N PRO A 581 -36.69 17.17 17.61
CA PRO A 581 -37.67 16.72 18.60
C PRO A 581 -38.06 15.23 18.47
N LYS A 582 -38.08 14.69 17.22
CA LYS A 582 -38.50 13.32 16.91
C LYS A 582 -37.39 12.56 16.17
N PHE A 583 -37.41 11.22 16.27
CA PHE A 583 -36.47 10.31 15.58
C PHE A 583 -34.98 10.51 15.96
N LYS A 584 -34.67 11.03 17.15
CA LYS A 584 -33.28 11.25 17.62
C LYS A 584 -32.40 9.98 17.49
N VAL A 585 -32.97 8.81 17.80
CA VAL A 585 -32.25 7.53 17.75
C VAL A 585 -31.92 7.19 16.28
N LEU A 586 -32.88 7.32 15.37
CA LEU A 586 -32.69 7.04 13.95
C LEU A 586 -31.57 7.90 13.34
N PHE A 587 -31.64 9.22 13.55
CA PHE A 587 -30.59 10.12 13.03
C PHE A 587 -29.23 9.81 13.63
N ARG A 588 -29.12 9.53 14.93
CA ARG A 588 -27.86 9.10 15.55
C ARG A 588 -27.34 7.83 14.92
N THR A 589 -28.17 6.82 14.69
CA THR A 589 -27.77 5.56 14.07
C THR A 589 -27.23 5.81 12.66
N ILE A 590 -27.94 6.61 11.84
CA ILE A 590 -27.51 6.92 10.46
C ILE A 590 -26.12 7.61 10.44
N PHE A 591 -25.90 8.60 11.31
CA PHE A 591 -24.63 9.31 11.36
C PHE A 591 -23.49 8.52 12.01
N TYR A 592 -23.80 7.50 12.84
CA TYR A 592 -22.79 6.64 13.46
C TYR A 592 -22.42 5.44 12.60
N LEU A 593 -23.30 5.02 11.69
CA LEU A 593 -23.10 3.86 10.84
C LEU A 593 -21.76 3.88 10.06
N PRO A 594 -21.33 5.02 9.47
CA PRO A 594 -20.04 5.08 8.76
C PRO A 594 -18.84 4.71 9.64
N ALA A 595 -18.84 5.13 10.91
CA ALA A 595 -17.73 4.84 11.82
C ALA A 595 -17.66 3.39 12.31
N MET A 596 -18.75 2.63 12.17
CA MET A 596 -18.78 1.20 12.46
C MET A 596 -18.24 0.37 11.29
N THR A 597 -18.04 1.00 10.14
CA THR A 597 -17.52 0.38 8.93
C THR A 597 -16.00 0.50 8.92
N SER A 598 -15.30 -0.51 8.42
CA SER A 598 -13.84 -0.48 8.28
C SER A 598 -13.42 0.73 7.42
N SER A 599 -12.33 1.41 7.82
CA SER A 599 -11.75 2.54 7.07
C SER A 599 -11.41 2.18 5.61
N ILE A 600 -11.03 0.93 5.37
CA ILE A 600 -10.74 0.40 4.03
C ILE A 600 -12.02 0.33 3.19
N VAL A 601 -13.12 -0.19 3.74
CA VAL A 601 -14.41 -0.25 3.03
C VAL A 601 -14.90 1.14 2.70
N ILE A 602 -14.77 2.09 3.65
CA ILE A 602 -15.09 3.51 3.41
C ILE A 602 -14.27 4.06 2.24
N ALA A 603 -12.97 3.80 2.23
CA ALA A 603 -12.11 4.26 1.15
C ALA A 603 -12.52 3.68 -0.23
N PHE A 604 -12.89 2.39 -0.29
CA PHE A 604 -13.40 1.77 -1.53
C PHE A 604 -14.72 2.39 -2.00
N VAL A 605 -15.66 2.66 -1.09
CA VAL A 605 -16.93 3.34 -1.42
C VAL A 605 -16.66 4.74 -1.99
N TRP A 606 -15.79 5.51 -1.32
CA TRP A 606 -15.43 6.84 -1.79
C TRP A 606 -14.68 6.82 -3.12
N ARG A 607 -13.87 5.77 -3.37
CA ARG A 607 -13.20 5.59 -4.67
C ARG A 607 -14.20 5.49 -5.82
N GLN A 608 -15.37 4.87 -5.61
CA GLN A 608 -16.46 4.85 -6.59
C GLN A 608 -17.10 6.24 -6.78
N PHE A 609 -17.23 7.01 -5.68
CA PHE A 609 -17.75 8.39 -5.75
C PHE A 609 -16.81 9.33 -6.51
N TYR A 610 -15.50 9.05 -6.50
CA TYR A 610 -14.45 9.79 -7.21
C TYR A 610 -14.22 9.33 -8.66
N ASP A 611 -15.15 8.58 -9.25
CA ASP A 611 -15.06 8.21 -10.68
C ASP A 611 -14.89 9.49 -11.51
N LYS A 612 -13.84 9.49 -12.38
CA LYS A 612 -13.46 10.64 -13.20
C LYS A 612 -14.41 10.92 -14.36
N SER A 613 -15.31 9.98 -14.68
CA SER A 613 -16.30 10.20 -15.76
C SER A 613 -17.29 11.31 -15.41
N PRO A 614 -17.91 11.96 -16.40
CA PRO A 614 -18.98 12.93 -16.15
C PRO A 614 -20.17 12.34 -15.37
N ALA A 615 -20.41 11.04 -15.49
CA ALA A 615 -21.45 10.30 -14.76
C ALA A 615 -21.01 9.89 -13.33
N GLY A 616 -19.76 10.11 -12.94
CA GLY A 616 -19.29 9.88 -11.58
C GLY A 616 -20.11 10.67 -10.57
N LEU A 617 -20.43 10.08 -9.41
CA LEU A 617 -21.35 10.67 -8.43
C LEU A 617 -20.94 12.10 -8.04
N LEU A 618 -19.69 12.32 -7.68
CA LEU A 618 -19.24 13.67 -7.31
C LEU A 618 -19.20 14.62 -8.50
N ASN A 619 -18.81 14.14 -9.67
CA ASN A 619 -18.82 14.96 -10.87
C ASN A 619 -20.25 15.36 -11.26
N SER A 620 -21.21 14.45 -11.20
CA SER A 620 -22.62 14.73 -11.47
C SER A 620 -23.22 15.72 -10.47
N LEU A 621 -22.81 15.67 -9.19
CA LEU A 621 -23.28 16.60 -8.16
C LEU A 621 -22.61 17.98 -8.25
N THR A 622 -21.34 18.03 -8.63
CA THR A 622 -20.57 19.28 -8.66
C THR A 622 -20.65 20.00 -10.00
N SER A 623 -20.87 19.29 -11.12
CA SER A 623 -20.91 19.91 -12.45
C SER A 623 -21.95 21.04 -12.59
N PRO A 624 -23.20 20.98 -12.07
CA PRO A 624 -24.12 22.11 -12.13
C PRO A 624 -23.63 23.33 -11.35
N ILE A 625 -22.99 23.09 -10.20
CA ILE A 625 -22.40 24.16 -9.35
C ILE A 625 -21.22 24.80 -10.09
N ILE A 626 -20.36 23.99 -10.70
CA ILE A 626 -19.22 24.48 -11.48
C ILE A 626 -19.70 25.28 -12.68
N GLU A 627 -20.66 24.76 -13.43
CA GLU A 627 -21.18 25.39 -14.64
C GLU A 627 -21.90 26.72 -14.37
N HIS A 628 -22.79 26.74 -13.35
CA HIS A 628 -23.68 27.87 -13.15
C HIS A 628 -23.16 28.88 -12.08
N LEU A 629 -22.28 28.46 -11.19
CA LEU A 629 -21.80 29.33 -10.13
C LEU A 629 -20.28 29.66 -10.26
N ILE A 630 -19.43 28.66 -10.51
CA ILE A 630 -17.98 28.85 -10.51
C ILE A 630 -17.49 29.40 -11.84
N ASN A 631 -17.86 28.78 -12.97
CA ASN A 631 -17.38 29.18 -14.30
C ASN A 631 -17.76 30.60 -14.71
N PRO A 632 -18.94 31.13 -14.36
CA PRO A 632 -19.26 32.55 -14.62
C PRO A 632 -18.31 33.50 -13.87
N VAL A 633 -17.95 33.18 -12.60
CA VAL A 633 -17.03 34.00 -11.82
C VAL A 633 -15.62 33.91 -12.41
N PHE A 634 -15.14 32.70 -12.77
CA PHE A 634 -13.85 32.51 -13.42
C PHE A 634 -13.74 33.27 -14.74
N LYS A 635 -14.78 33.21 -15.55
CA LYS A 635 -14.86 33.96 -16.80
C LYS A 635 -14.80 35.48 -16.56
N MET A 636 -15.49 35.97 -15.51
CA MET A 636 -15.49 37.40 -15.14
C MET A 636 -14.09 37.90 -14.73
N VAL A 637 -13.28 37.03 -14.08
CA VAL A 637 -11.92 37.34 -13.62
C VAL A 637 -10.84 37.02 -14.69
N GLY A 638 -11.25 36.57 -15.89
CA GLY A 638 -10.34 36.26 -17.00
C GLY A 638 -9.61 34.92 -16.88
N HIS A 639 -10.09 34.03 -16.02
CA HIS A 639 -9.55 32.66 -15.90
C HIS A 639 -10.25 31.67 -16.83
N ALA A 640 -9.54 30.60 -17.19
CA ALA A 640 -10.12 29.49 -17.94
C ALA A 640 -11.24 28.82 -17.12
N ALA A 641 -12.26 28.30 -17.82
CA ALA A 641 -13.35 27.58 -17.17
C ALA A 641 -12.84 26.36 -16.43
N TRP A 642 -13.37 26.13 -15.24
CA TRP A 642 -13.07 24.92 -14.48
C TRP A 642 -13.70 23.70 -15.16
N PRO A 643 -13.00 22.54 -15.25
CA PRO A 643 -13.55 21.33 -15.85
C PRO A 643 -14.82 20.86 -15.13
N LEU A 644 -15.83 20.43 -15.91
CA LEU A 644 -17.07 19.89 -15.33
C LEU A 644 -16.85 18.46 -14.78
N ALA A 645 -15.94 17.70 -15.38
CA ALA A 645 -15.53 16.39 -14.91
C ALA A 645 -14.09 16.48 -14.37
N ASN A 646 -13.94 16.19 -13.08
CA ASN A 646 -12.67 16.30 -12.37
C ASN A 646 -12.09 14.93 -12.07
N ASP A 647 -10.78 14.75 -12.23
CA ASP A 647 -10.06 13.58 -11.72
C ASP A 647 -9.66 13.82 -10.27
N TRP A 648 -10.60 13.60 -9.35
CA TRP A 648 -10.47 13.89 -7.91
C TRP A 648 -9.23 13.32 -7.25
N LEU A 649 -8.79 12.12 -7.68
CA LEU A 649 -7.64 11.43 -7.12
C LEU A 649 -6.38 11.53 -7.98
N GLY A 650 -6.52 11.89 -9.26
CA GLY A 650 -5.41 12.01 -10.21
C GLY A 650 -4.93 13.44 -10.45
N ASP A 651 -5.64 14.46 -9.93
CA ASP A 651 -5.22 15.86 -9.97
C ASP A 651 -4.49 16.24 -8.67
N PRO A 652 -3.22 16.68 -8.71
CA PRO A 652 -2.47 17.10 -7.52
C PRO A 652 -3.14 18.20 -6.69
N ALA A 653 -3.94 19.06 -7.31
CA ALA A 653 -4.64 20.16 -6.63
C ALA A 653 -5.86 19.67 -5.83
N LEU A 654 -6.54 18.62 -6.30
CA LEU A 654 -7.76 18.09 -5.70
C LEU A 654 -7.52 16.89 -4.78
N ALA A 655 -6.47 16.10 -5.04
CA ALA A 655 -6.24 14.82 -4.39
C ALA A 655 -6.16 14.91 -2.85
N MET A 656 -5.53 15.94 -2.29
CA MET A 656 -5.44 16.11 -0.85
C MET A 656 -6.82 16.36 -0.22
N PHE A 657 -7.65 17.19 -0.86
CA PHE A 657 -9.02 17.44 -0.45
C PHE A 657 -9.86 16.15 -0.51
N ALA A 658 -9.76 15.42 -1.62
CA ALA A 658 -10.46 14.14 -1.79
C ALA A 658 -10.09 13.10 -0.72
N VAL A 659 -8.83 13.03 -0.31
CA VAL A 659 -8.37 12.08 0.72
C VAL A 659 -8.90 12.44 2.12
N VAL A 660 -9.12 13.71 2.41
CA VAL A 660 -9.60 14.17 3.74
C VAL A 660 -11.10 13.90 3.93
N LEU A 661 -11.93 14.01 2.89
CA LEU A 661 -13.39 13.91 2.97
C LEU A 661 -13.93 12.60 3.58
N PRO A 662 -13.44 11.40 3.21
CA PRO A 662 -13.92 10.14 3.80
C PRO A 662 -13.74 10.11 5.33
N GLY A 663 -12.60 10.60 5.82
CA GLY A 663 -12.32 10.67 7.26
C GLY A 663 -13.24 11.65 8.00
N ILE A 664 -13.56 12.78 7.39
CA ILE A 664 -14.51 13.75 7.96
C ILE A 664 -15.91 13.14 8.05
N TRP A 665 -16.38 12.53 6.98
CA TRP A 665 -17.69 11.88 6.94
C TRP A 665 -17.82 10.78 7.99
N ALA A 666 -16.84 9.90 8.09
CA ALA A 666 -16.85 8.81 9.06
C ALA A 666 -16.68 9.30 10.51
N GLY A 667 -15.90 10.36 10.74
CA GLY A 667 -15.60 10.88 12.06
C GLY A 667 -16.68 11.79 12.66
N ALA A 668 -17.56 12.36 11.85
CA ALA A 668 -18.55 13.34 12.28
C ALA A 668 -19.53 12.79 13.33
N GLY A 669 -20.06 11.59 13.11
CA GLY A 669 -21.01 10.95 14.03
C GLY A 669 -20.41 10.67 15.43
N PRO A 670 -19.38 9.86 15.53
CA PRO A 670 -18.73 9.56 16.81
C PRO A 670 -18.22 10.79 17.54
N GLY A 671 -17.63 11.73 16.80
CA GLY A 671 -17.18 13.01 17.37
C GLY A 671 -18.32 13.80 18.02
N SER A 672 -19.54 13.72 17.47
CA SER A 672 -20.70 14.43 18.02
C SER A 672 -21.18 13.90 19.37
N ILE A 673 -20.91 12.63 19.72
CA ILE A 673 -21.33 12.03 20.98
C ILE A 673 -20.75 12.79 22.18
N LEU A 674 -19.48 13.10 22.13
CA LEU A 674 -18.78 13.81 23.20
C LEU A 674 -19.38 15.21 23.43
N TYR A 675 -19.69 15.90 22.35
CA TYR A 675 -20.32 17.23 22.42
C TYR A 675 -21.77 17.14 22.87
N LEU A 676 -22.54 16.15 22.43
CA LEU A 676 -23.90 15.89 22.91
C LEU A 676 -23.94 15.59 24.40
N ALA A 677 -22.99 14.81 24.93
CA ALA A 677 -22.88 14.55 26.36
C ALA A 677 -22.54 15.80 27.13
N ALA A 678 -21.65 16.65 26.61
CA ALA A 678 -21.30 17.92 27.25
C ALA A 678 -22.45 18.92 27.21
N LEU A 679 -23.25 18.98 26.15
CA LEU A 679 -24.42 19.82 26.03
C LEU A 679 -25.51 19.48 27.06
N LYS A 680 -25.71 18.19 27.34
CA LYS A 680 -26.66 17.76 28.37
C LYS A 680 -26.30 18.14 29.81
N ASN A 681 -25.02 18.50 30.06
CA ASN A 681 -24.56 18.96 31.35
C ASN A 681 -24.70 20.49 31.54
N VAL A 682 -25.15 21.20 30.51
CA VAL A 682 -25.47 22.64 30.62
C VAL A 682 -26.86 22.75 31.22
N SER A 683 -26.97 23.47 32.36
CA SER A 683 -28.26 23.69 33.06
C SER A 683 -29.28 24.37 32.14
N GLU A 684 -30.50 23.84 32.10
CA GLU A 684 -31.62 24.41 31.34
C GLU A 684 -31.96 25.82 31.83
N ASP A 685 -31.84 26.11 33.14
CA ASP A 685 -32.09 27.42 33.72
C ASP A 685 -31.32 28.54 33.04
N ARG A 686 -30.10 28.24 32.49
CA ARG A 686 -29.30 29.20 31.72
C ARG A 686 -29.94 29.59 30.40
N TYR A 687 -30.58 28.61 29.75
CA TYR A 687 -31.29 28.85 28.49
C TYR A 687 -32.61 29.57 28.75
N GLU A 688 -33.35 29.21 29.80
CA GLU A 688 -34.59 29.87 30.23
C GLU A 688 -34.34 31.31 30.61
N ALA A 689 -33.30 31.60 31.43
CA ALA A 689 -32.92 32.97 31.76
C ALA A 689 -32.58 33.80 30.50
N ALA A 690 -31.85 33.20 29.53
CA ALA A 690 -31.54 33.88 28.28
C ALA A 690 -32.79 34.12 27.43
N ASP A 691 -33.81 33.23 27.49
CA ASP A 691 -35.11 33.45 26.83
C ASP A 691 -35.85 34.62 27.43
N LEU A 692 -35.83 34.75 28.77
CA LEU A 692 -36.42 35.90 29.48
C LEU A 692 -35.72 37.20 29.12
N ASP A 693 -34.38 37.15 28.90
CA ASP A 693 -33.58 38.29 28.43
C ASP A 693 -33.75 38.59 26.94
N GLY A 694 -34.58 37.86 26.22
CA GLY A 694 -34.84 38.02 24.77
C GLY A 694 -33.70 37.60 23.87
N ALA A 695 -32.81 36.73 24.32
CA ALA A 695 -31.68 36.23 23.51
C ALA A 695 -32.14 35.30 22.39
N ASN A 696 -31.72 35.60 21.14
CA ASN A 696 -31.96 34.74 20.02
C ASN A 696 -31.04 33.48 20.00
N TRP A 697 -31.35 32.49 19.17
CA TRP A 697 -30.61 31.22 19.14
C TRP A 697 -29.09 31.41 18.88
N ARG A 698 -28.68 32.42 18.06
CA ARG A 698 -27.26 32.72 17.80
C ARG A 698 -26.56 33.26 19.05
N GLN A 699 -27.25 34.06 19.84
CA GLN A 699 -26.74 34.60 21.10
C GLN A 699 -26.59 33.49 22.14
N LYS A 700 -27.56 32.57 22.26
CA LYS A 700 -27.47 31.39 23.15
C LYS A 700 -26.29 30.49 22.75
N ILE A 701 -26.10 30.20 21.45
CA ILE A 701 -24.94 29.41 20.99
C ILE A 701 -23.63 30.13 21.34
N ARG A 702 -23.53 31.43 21.07
CA ARG A 702 -22.28 32.19 21.23
C ARG A 702 -21.91 32.43 22.68
N TYR A 703 -22.87 32.68 23.55
CA TYR A 703 -22.62 33.13 24.93
C TYR A 703 -22.85 32.06 26.00
N ILE A 704 -23.60 30.99 25.72
CA ILE A 704 -23.86 29.88 26.64
C ILE A 704 -23.23 28.60 26.15
N THR A 705 -23.61 28.13 24.98
CA THR A 705 -23.27 26.82 24.47
C THR A 705 -21.78 26.67 24.16
N LEU A 706 -21.24 27.54 23.30
CA LEU A 706 -19.81 27.46 22.89
C LEU A 706 -18.84 27.70 24.05
N PRO A 707 -19.06 28.65 24.99
CA PRO A 707 -18.22 28.78 26.14
C PRO A 707 -18.21 27.55 27.06
N SER A 708 -19.37 26.87 27.20
CA SER A 708 -19.48 25.63 27.98
C SER A 708 -18.74 24.48 27.33
N LEU A 709 -18.70 24.41 26.00
CA LEU A 709 -17.97 23.40 25.23
C LEU A 709 -16.47 23.69 25.04
N LYS A 710 -16.02 24.91 25.36
CA LYS A 710 -14.63 25.36 25.11
C LYS A 710 -13.55 24.43 25.65
N PRO A 711 -13.63 23.84 26.85
CA PRO A 711 -12.62 22.89 27.33
C PRO A 711 -12.53 21.65 26.45
N LEU A 712 -13.68 21.07 26.05
CA LEU A 712 -13.76 19.90 25.19
C LEU A 712 -13.27 20.19 23.78
N ILE A 713 -13.62 21.39 23.24
CA ILE A 713 -13.13 21.85 21.94
C ILE A 713 -11.60 21.89 21.91
N LEU A 714 -10.95 22.42 22.95
CA LEU A 714 -9.50 22.52 23.02
C LEU A 714 -8.81 21.15 23.17
N ILE A 715 -9.40 20.21 23.91
CA ILE A 715 -8.88 18.84 24.05
C ILE A 715 -8.98 18.13 22.71
N ASN A 716 -10.12 18.20 22.02
CA ASN A 716 -10.33 17.58 20.73
C ASN A 716 -9.45 18.22 19.64
N LEU A 717 -9.23 19.53 19.69
CA LEU A 717 -8.32 20.21 18.77
C LEU A 717 -6.91 19.63 18.82
N LEU A 718 -6.39 19.39 20.04
CA LEU A 718 -5.09 18.75 20.23
C LEU A 718 -5.08 17.33 19.66
N GLY A 719 -6.13 16.56 19.94
CA GLY A 719 -6.27 15.19 19.43
C GLY A 719 -6.28 15.13 17.91
N VAL A 720 -7.08 15.96 17.24
CA VAL A 720 -7.17 16.03 15.77
C VAL A 720 -5.84 16.50 15.16
N PHE A 721 -5.17 17.46 15.78
CA PHE A 721 -3.86 17.93 15.31
C PHE A 721 -2.82 16.81 15.33
N ILE A 722 -2.66 16.10 16.45
CA ILE A 722 -1.70 14.99 16.57
C ILE A 722 -2.06 13.83 15.63
N ALA A 723 -3.36 13.47 15.55
CA ALA A 723 -3.83 12.41 14.67
C ALA A 723 -3.57 12.72 13.19
N GLY A 724 -3.76 13.98 12.77
CA GLY A 724 -3.54 14.42 11.40
C GLY A 724 -2.08 14.28 10.93
N PHE A 725 -1.09 14.54 11.80
CA PHE A 725 0.31 14.29 11.45
C PHE A 725 0.65 12.79 11.30
N LYS A 726 -0.10 11.92 11.97
CA LYS A 726 0.06 10.45 11.86
C LYS A 726 -0.79 9.85 10.75
N ALA A 727 -1.60 10.68 10.06
CA ALA A 727 -2.53 10.19 9.03
C ALA A 727 -1.78 9.49 7.90
N MET A 728 -2.18 8.25 7.60
CA MET A 728 -1.65 7.46 6.48
C MET A 728 -2.70 6.55 5.83
N GLU A 729 -3.65 5.96 6.59
CA GLU A 729 -4.52 4.88 6.12
C GLU A 729 -5.35 5.25 4.88
N ASN A 730 -6.14 6.34 4.96
CA ASN A 730 -6.95 6.80 3.83
C ASN A 730 -6.08 7.21 2.63
N ILE A 731 -4.93 7.85 2.91
CA ILE A 731 -3.99 8.28 1.88
C ILE A 731 -3.41 7.06 1.17
N PHE A 732 -3.01 6.06 1.95
CA PHE A 732 -2.44 4.82 1.42
C PHE A 732 -3.43 4.10 0.50
N VAL A 733 -4.68 3.93 0.94
CA VAL A 733 -5.70 3.18 0.17
C VAL A 733 -6.18 3.94 -1.07
N LEU A 734 -6.34 5.28 -0.98
CA LEU A 734 -6.91 6.07 -2.08
C LEU A 734 -5.88 6.46 -3.14
N THR A 735 -4.68 6.87 -2.73
CA THR A 735 -3.69 7.52 -3.61
C THR A 735 -2.27 6.98 -3.48
N MET A 736 -1.97 6.20 -2.45
CA MET A 736 -0.60 5.77 -2.10
C MET A 736 0.42 6.92 -1.96
N GLY A 737 -0.08 8.14 -1.72
CA GLY A 737 0.73 9.36 -1.66
C GLY A 737 0.79 10.17 -2.95
N GLY A 738 0.28 9.62 -4.08
CA GLY A 738 0.19 10.29 -5.39
C GLY A 738 -0.98 11.27 -5.51
N PRO A 739 -1.17 11.88 -6.67
CA PRO A 739 -0.19 11.98 -7.77
C PRO A 739 0.98 12.89 -7.41
N LEU A 740 2.14 12.68 -7.99
CA LEU A 740 3.35 13.50 -7.78
C LEU A 740 3.73 13.71 -6.30
N ASN A 741 3.48 12.74 -5.43
CA ASN A 741 3.62 12.83 -3.97
C ASN A 741 2.82 14.00 -3.35
N SER A 742 1.71 14.45 -3.96
CA SER A 742 0.90 15.59 -3.48
C SER A 742 0.13 15.26 -2.20
N THR A 743 -0.19 13.99 -1.97
CA THR A 743 -0.90 13.53 -0.77
C THR A 743 -0.01 12.80 0.23
N ARG A 744 1.28 12.62 -0.07
CA ARG A 744 2.22 11.90 0.79
C ARG A 744 2.49 12.68 2.07
N THR A 745 1.91 12.25 3.18
CA THR A 745 2.12 12.81 4.53
C THR A 745 3.36 12.22 5.19
N ILE A 746 3.82 12.84 6.26
CA ILE A 746 4.96 12.33 7.04
C ILE A 746 4.65 10.98 7.68
N GLY A 747 3.40 10.73 8.09
CA GLY A 747 2.97 9.42 8.59
C GLY A 747 3.14 8.33 7.54
N LEU A 748 2.73 8.59 6.30
CA LEU A 748 2.91 7.68 5.17
C LEU A 748 4.39 7.52 4.79
N GLU A 749 5.17 8.61 4.80
CA GLU A 749 6.62 8.59 4.53
C GLU A 749 7.37 7.68 5.52
N VAL A 750 7.09 7.82 6.81
CA VAL A 750 7.65 6.97 7.87
C VAL A 750 7.28 5.51 7.64
N TRP A 751 6.02 5.24 7.38
CA TRP A 751 5.52 3.88 7.16
C TRP A 751 6.14 3.22 5.92
N GLN A 752 6.18 3.93 4.79
CA GLN A 752 6.78 3.40 3.56
C GLN A 752 8.28 3.12 3.73
N ASN A 753 9.02 4.02 4.39
CA ASN A 753 10.44 3.77 4.65
C ASN A 753 10.67 2.58 5.58
N ALA A 754 9.83 2.38 6.59
CA ALA A 754 9.93 1.22 7.48
C ALA A 754 9.56 -0.09 6.78
N PHE A 755 8.37 -0.15 6.16
CA PHE A 755 7.74 -1.40 5.75
C PHE A 755 7.79 -1.69 4.25
N MET A 756 8.07 -0.70 3.41
CA MET A 756 8.28 -0.92 1.97
C MET A 756 9.75 -0.85 1.58
N TYR A 757 10.49 0.12 2.15
CA TYR A 757 11.91 0.32 1.82
C TYR A 757 12.88 -0.36 2.79
N LEU A 758 12.39 -0.94 3.90
CA LEU A 758 13.17 -1.60 4.94
C LEU A 758 14.28 -0.70 5.55
N LYS A 759 14.09 0.61 5.50
CA LYS A 759 14.98 1.62 6.08
C LYS A 759 14.51 1.98 7.48
N PHE A 760 14.54 1.02 8.42
CA PHE A 760 14.03 1.20 9.78
C PHE A 760 14.72 2.33 10.52
N GLY A 761 16.05 2.46 10.38
CA GLY A 761 16.82 3.54 10.99
C GLY A 761 16.35 4.92 10.51
N TYR A 762 16.20 5.11 9.19
CA TYR A 762 15.67 6.35 8.63
C TYR A 762 14.23 6.62 9.08
N ALA A 763 13.37 5.61 9.02
CA ALA A 763 11.96 5.75 9.40
C ALA A 763 11.80 6.16 10.87
N THR A 764 12.56 5.54 11.78
CA THR A 764 12.54 5.91 13.20
C THR A 764 13.15 7.29 13.44
N ALA A 765 14.21 7.67 12.72
CA ALA A 765 14.78 9.02 12.80
C ALA A 765 13.74 10.08 12.35
N ALA A 766 13.05 9.85 11.22
CA ALA A 766 11.99 10.74 10.73
C ALA A 766 10.82 10.84 11.73
N ALA A 767 10.42 9.72 12.34
CA ALA A 767 9.38 9.68 13.36
C ALA A 767 9.79 10.47 14.62
N TRP A 768 11.06 10.41 15.04
CA TRP A 768 11.56 11.18 16.18
C TRP A 768 11.65 12.68 15.88
N VAL A 769 12.05 13.08 14.68
CA VAL A 769 12.02 14.48 14.24
C VAL A 769 10.59 15.01 14.25
N MET A 770 9.63 14.28 13.67
CA MET A 770 8.21 14.62 13.74
C MET A 770 7.71 14.68 15.19
N GLY A 771 8.05 13.68 16.01
CA GLY A 771 7.65 13.60 17.42
C GLY A 771 8.15 14.80 18.24
N SER A 772 9.38 15.25 18.02
CA SER A 772 9.93 16.42 18.70
C SER A 772 9.15 17.70 18.41
N MET A 773 8.69 17.89 17.17
CA MET A 773 7.83 19.03 16.79
C MET A 773 6.46 18.94 17.47
N LEU A 774 5.86 17.74 17.51
CA LEU A 774 4.56 17.53 18.15
C LEU A 774 4.62 17.71 19.67
N VAL A 775 5.72 17.33 20.32
CA VAL A 775 5.94 17.56 21.76
C VAL A 775 5.92 19.07 22.05
N GLY A 776 6.61 19.88 21.25
CA GLY A 776 6.58 21.34 21.39
C GLY A 776 5.16 21.93 21.35
N PHE A 777 4.39 21.53 20.34
CA PHE A 777 2.99 21.94 20.22
C PHE A 777 2.13 21.48 21.40
N THR A 778 2.27 20.22 21.83
CA THR A 778 1.53 19.64 22.96
C THR A 778 1.79 20.40 24.25
N LEU A 779 3.04 20.76 24.54
CA LEU A 779 3.41 21.52 25.72
C LEU A 779 2.78 22.94 25.75
N ILE A 780 2.69 23.60 24.60
CA ILE A 780 2.02 24.91 24.47
C ILE A 780 0.52 24.75 24.75
N GLN A 781 -0.11 23.73 24.24
CA GLN A 781 -1.55 23.46 24.42
C GLN A 781 -1.88 23.07 25.88
N ILE A 782 -1.07 22.22 26.51
CA ILE A 782 -1.24 21.87 27.93
C ILE A 782 -1.23 23.14 28.82
N LYS A 783 -0.34 24.09 28.51
CA LYS A 783 -0.32 25.38 29.21
C LYS A 783 -1.65 26.15 29.10
N SER A 784 -2.27 26.11 27.93
CA SER A 784 -3.58 26.74 27.70
C SER A 784 -4.69 26.01 28.47
N LEU A 785 -4.67 24.68 28.51
CA LEU A 785 -5.61 23.85 29.25
C LEU A 785 -5.49 24.07 30.77
N LEU A 786 -4.28 24.11 31.31
CA LEU A 786 -4.03 24.32 32.74
C LEU A 786 -4.47 25.72 33.25
N ARG A 787 -4.63 26.69 32.36
CA ARG A 787 -5.15 28.03 32.69
C ARG A 787 -6.68 28.11 32.79
N MET A 788 -7.37 27.06 32.27
CA MET A 788 -8.82 27.01 32.33
C MET A 788 -9.28 26.52 33.72
N ARG A 789 -10.11 27.29 34.35
CA ARG A 789 -10.82 26.87 35.55
C ARG A 789 -12.01 25.99 35.11
N PHE A 790 -11.98 24.72 35.44
CA PHE A 790 -13.14 23.86 35.31
C PHE A 790 -14.10 24.26 36.44
N THR A 791 -15.14 25.02 36.14
CA THR A 791 -16.25 25.24 37.07
C THR A 791 -17.09 23.97 37.07
N THR A 792 -16.84 23.07 38.01
CA THR A 792 -17.83 22.06 38.38
C THR A 792 -19.07 22.79 38.89
N ALA A 793 -20.23 22.52 38.29
CA ALA A 793 -21.49 22.91 38.88
C ALA A 793 -21.52 22.33 40.30
N LYS A 794 -21.42 23.20 41.32
CA LYS A 794 -21.77 22.80 42.66
C LYS A 794 -23.26 22.46 42.62
N THR A 795 -23.60 21.18 42.81
CA THR A 795 -24.93 20.73 43.17
C THR A 795 -25.43 21.49 44.40
#